data_3368758f3ec2bb2b58fac2743da6b16b
#
_entry.id   3368758f3ec2bb2b58fac2743da6b16b
#
_cell.length_a   1.000
_cell.length_b   1.000
_cell.length_c   1.000
_cell.angle_alpha   90.00
_cell.angle_beta   90.00
_cell.angle_gamma   90.00
#
_symmetry.space_group_name_H-M   'P 1'
#
loop_
_entity.id
_entity.type
_entity.pdbx_description
1 polymer ?
#
loop_
_entity_poly.entity_id
_entity_poly.type
_entity_poly.pdbx_seq_one_letter_code
_entity_poly.pdbx_strand_id
1 'polypeptide(L)'
;MRGLDATPLIALDAVVLDTETTGLDPASARLVEVAAVRLTGGRLDEGSSFRRLVRPGVAIPAAATAIHGIDDAAVAQAPVFAAAWPELAAFIGDAVVIGHSVGFDLAILKRECERAGLSWTRPRSLCVRLLGEVAQQDLAGYSLDQLAAWLGVAVAGRHSALGDAVTTGEVFLALLPRLRARNIRTLAEAEQASRALTNVLADQHRAGWVEAIASADDAERALSRIDAYPYRHRTADVMSAPPKFVAADAPIGRALAMLMDTRVSSLFVLPAGGQADAPPRAQDTGIVTERDVLRAIAEHGSDALAMPVSLVASRPLLAVPANAFVYRAIGRMSRLKVRHLGVEDEDGRICGALSARDLLRLRAEEAVLLGDEIDAAGGVPDLARAWAKLPRAAAALVAEGVPGRDVAAVISREIGELTRRAAILAQARLKAEGFGDAPSRFAVAVLGSAGRGESLLAMDQDNAIIFADGEPGGEADRWFERLGTRVADTLHDVGVPYCKGGVMAKNPQWRGSLATWRARVAGWIRHPRPQDLLSVDIFFDLDGVHGDTELAGSLWRHAFDTARGEIGFAKLLAETAGPVEPGLTLFRGFNTVEGRIDLKKAGLFGIVTLARVLAIRHHVVERSTARRLEALAALGLGSAQDLAALADAQAVFLDLILAQQIEDIASGVPPTNKVAVKRLSRRDRDRLRAALEQVRNLDELARDLLFRN
;
A
#
# COMPACT_ATOMS: atom_id res chain seq x y z
N MET A 1 -16.44 1.79 -11.54
CA MET A 1 -15.73 2.77 -10.69
C MET A 1 -14.24 2.42 -10.42
N ARG A 2 -13.69 1.31 -10.95
CA ARG A 2 -12.30 0.85 -10.66
C ARG A 2 -11.16 1.55 -11.45
N GLY A 3 -11.42 2.63 -12.20
CA GLY A 3 -10.41 3.29 -13.06
C GLY A 3 -10.10 4.76 -12.74
N LEU A 4 -10.85 5.41 -11.85
CA LEU A 4 -10.72 6.85 -11.59
C LEU A 4 -9.57 7.22 -10.63
N ASP A 5 -9.12 6.31 -9.77
CA ASP A 5 -8.14 6.60 -8.73
C ASP A 5 -6.79 7.08 -9.29
N ALA A 6 -6.34 6.47 -10.37
CA ALA A 6 -5.10 6.81 -11.05
C ALA A 6 -5.25 7.92 -12.12
N THR A 7 -6.44 8.52 -12.24
CA THR A 7 -6.67 9.58 -13.23
C THR A 7 -5.87 10.82 -12.84
N PRO A 8 -5.00 11.34 -13.72
CA PRO A 8 -4.31 12.60 -13.48
C PRO A 8 -5.30 13.74 -13.28
N LEU A 9 -5.05 14.63 -12.31
CA LEU A 9 -5.92 15.78 -12.02
C LEU A 9 -6.23 16.62 -13.25
N ILE A 10 -5.27 16.79 -14.15
CA ILE A 10 -5.43 17.55 -15.42
C ILE A 10 -6.35 16.83 -16.44
N ALA A 11 -6.53 15.53 -16.29
CA ALA A 11 -7.32 14.69 -17.21
C ALA A 11 -8.66 14.23 -16.62
N LEU A 12 -9.05 14.82 -15.47
CA LEU A 12 -10.33 14.51 -14.86
C LEU A 12 -11.49 14.91 -15.78
N ASP A 13 -12.48 14.02 -15.88
CA ASP A 13 -13.84 14.40 -16.26
C ASP A 13 -14.56 14.74 -14.96
N ALA A 14 -14.82 16.02 -14.75
CA ALA A 14 -15.33 16.55 -13.50
C ALA A 14 -16.48 17.54 -13.75
N VAL A 15 -17.26 17.74 -12.73
CA VAL A 15 -18.28 18.78 -12.66
C VAL A 15 -17.94 19.73 -11.53
N VAL A 16 -17.69 20.99 -11.83
CA VAL A 16 -17.50 22.03 -10.81
C VAL A 16 -18.87 22.53 -10.39
N LEU A 17 -19.19 22.41 -9.09
CA LEU A 17 -20.53 22.65 -8.56
C LEU A 17 -20.45 23.66 -7.42
N ASP A 18 -21.49 24.52 -7.36
CA ASP A 18 -21.72 25.46 -6.27
C ASP A 18 -23.22 25.63 -6.03
N THR A 19 -23.60 26.00 -4.78
CA THR A 19 -25.00 26.14 -4.35
C THR A 19 -25.22 27.41 -3.55
N GLU A 20 -26.33 28.09 -3.80
CA GLU A 20 -26.86 29.17 -2.96
C GLU A 20 -28.00 28.66 -2.10
N THR A 21 -28.04 29.08 -0.84
CA THR A 21 -28.95 28.49 0.16
C THR A 21 -29.57 29.56 1.08
N THR A 22 -30.62 29.16 1.78
CA THR A 22 -31.28 30.04 2.78
C THR A 22 -30.45 30.24 4.06
N GLY A 23 -29.26 29.58 4.21
CA GLY A 23 -28.40 29.67 5.39
C GLY A 23 -27.25 28.71 5.35
N LEU A 24 -26.38 28.73 6.37
CA LEU A 24 -25.11 27.97 6.39
C LEU A 24 -25.19 26.64 7.18
N ASP A 25 -26.30 26.33 7.82
CA ASP A 25 -26.52 25.08 8.52
C ASP A 25 -27.26 24.08 7.62
N PRO A 26 -26.58 23.01 7.12
CA PRO A 26 -27.21 22.04 6.21
C PRO A 26 -28.43 21.32 6.78
N ALA A 27 -28.58 21.28 8.12
CA ALA A 27 -29.73 20.63 8.75
C ALA A 27 -31.03 21.44 8.54
N SER A 28 -30.95 22.77 8.52
CA SER A 28 -32.10 23.67 8.40
C SER A 28 -32.16 24.41 7.08
N ALA A 29 -31.03 24.65 6.42
CA ALA A 29 -30.96 25.38 5.16
C ALA A 29 -31.67 24.65 4.01
N ARG A 30 -32.17 25.45 3.04
CA ARG A 30 -32.83 24.99 1.82
C ARG A 30 -32.08 25.50 0.61
N LEU A 31 -32.09 24.74 -0.45
CA LEU A 31 -31.47 25.12 -1.74
C LEU A 31 -32.29 26.21 -2.42
N VAL A 32 -31.61 27.25 -2.90
CA VAL A 32 -32.19 28.39 -3.63
C VAL A 32 -31.72 28.42 -5.08
N GLU A 33 -30.43 28.19 -5.32
CA GLU A 33 -29.84 28.06 -6.65
C GLU A 33 -28.80 26.93 -6.64
N VAL A 34 -28.67 26.20 -7.73
CA VAL A 34 -27.57 25.30 -8.00
C VAL A 34 -27.03 25.52 -9.39
N ALA A 35 -25.70 25.58 -9.51
CA ALA A 35 -25.03 25.62 -10.79
C ALA A 35 -23.87 24.65 -10.86
N ALA A 36 -23.58 24.20 -12.07
CA ALA A 36 -22.50 23.28 -12.34
C ALA A 36 -21.92 23.52 -13.74
N VAL A 37 -20.60 23.34 -13.89
CA VAL A 37 -19.87 23.51 -15.15
C VAL A 37 -19.02 22.29 -15.40
N ARG A 38 -18.96 21.80 -16.63
CA ARG A 38 -18.08 20.69 -17.02
C ARG A 38 -16.62 21.12 -17.05
N LEU A 39 -15.75 20.25 -16.56
CA LEU A 39 -14.31 20.36 -16.66
C LEU A 39 -13.79 19.07 -17.30
N THR A 40 -13.23 19.14 -18.49
CA THR A 40 -12.74 18.00 -19.25
C THR A 40 -11.40 18.33 -19.90
N GLY A 41 -10.43 17.42 -19.70
CA GLY A 41 -9.09 17.56 -20.30
C GLY A 41 -8.34 18.84 -19.89
N GLY A 42 -8.56 19.32 -18.66
CA GLY A 42 -7.93 20.51 -18.11
C GLY A 42 -8.49 21.83 -18.64
N ARG A 43 -9.75 21.85 -19.10
CA ARG A 43 -10.48 23.03 -19.56
C ARG A 43 -11.88 23.04 -18.99
N LEU A 44 -12.33 24.22 -18.57
CA LEU A 44 -13.74 24.47 -18.29
C LEU A 44 -14.49 24.67 -19.62
N ASP A 45 -15.62 24.02 -19.73
CA ASP A 45 -16.55 24.17 -20.85
C ASP A 45 -17.77 24.94 -20.38
N GLU A 46 -17.72 26.25 -20.47
CA GLU A 46 -18.82 27.15 -20.09
C GLU A 46 -20.09 26.90 -20.95
N GLY A 47 -19.91 26.41 -22.19
CA GLY A 47 -21.03 26.00 -23.07
C GLY A 47 -21.76 24.76 -22.54
N SER A 48 -21.11 23.96 -21.71
CA SER A 48 -21.68 22.79 -21.02
C SER A 48 -21.88 23.11 -19.54
N SER A 49 -22.85 23.97 -19.26
CA SER A 49 -23.18 24.40 -17.91
C SER A 49 -24.63 24.09 -17.56
N PHE A 50 -24.88 23.89 -16.28
CA PHE A 50 -26.20 23.70 -15.67
C PHE A 50 -26.44 24.82 -14.67
N ARG A 51 -27.61 25.45 -14.71
CA ARG A 51 -28.03 26.45 -13.73
C ARG A 51 -29.51 26.36 -13.50
N ARG A 52 -29.95 26.28 -12.24
CA ARG A 52 -31.37 26.24 -11.85
C ARG A 52 -31.63 27.00 -10.56
N LEU A 53 -32.59 27.90 -10.59
CA LEU A 53 -33.25 28.36 -9.38
C LEU A 53 -34.19 27.29 -8.86
N VAL A 54 -34.26 27.17 -7.55
CA VAL A 54 -35.09 26.18 -6.85
C VAL A 54 -35.96 26.91 -5.84
N ARG A 55 -37.25 26.60 -5.81
CA ARG A 55 -38.15 27.14 -4.80
C ARG A 55 -37.93 26.41 -3.46
N PRO A 56 -37.43 27.11 -2.42
CA PRO A 56 -37.02 26.46 -1.18
C PRO A 56 -38.18 25.97 -0.29
N GLY A 57 -39.40 26.50 -0.51
CA GLY A 57 -40.59 26.16 0.31
C GLY A 57 -40.59 26.81 1.68
N VAL A 58 -39.61 27.66 1.98
CA VAL A 58 -39.52 28.52 3.17
C VAL A 58 -39.10 29.92 2.74
N ALA A 59 -39.38 30.93 3.55
CA ALA A 59 -38.93 32.29 3.26
C ALA A 59 -37.40 32.40 3.24
N ILE A 60 -36.85 33.15 2.30
CA ILE A 60 -35.41 33.39 2.18
C ILE A 60 -35.05 34.52 3.15
N PRO A 61 -34.16 34.26 4.14
CA PRO A 61 -33.75 35.29 5.09
C PRO A 61 -33.09 36.50 4.39
N ALA A 62 -33.40 37.70 4.84
CA ALA A 62 -32.81 38.92 4.26
C ALA A 62 -31.26 38.91 4.26
N ALA A 63 -30.64 38.29 5.26
CA ALA A 63 -29.20 38.10 5.32
C ALA A 63 -28.66 37.22 4.19
N ALA A 64 -29.37 36.18 3.77
CA ALA A 64 -29.03 35.32 2.64
C ALA A 64 -29.21 36.09 1.32
N THR A 65 -30.35 36.75 1.14
CA THR A 65 -30.59 37.62 -0.02
C THR A 65 -29.53 38.72 -0.17
N ALA A 66 -29.05 39.30 0.92
CA ALA A 66 -27.97 40.28 0.87
C ALA A 66 -26.64 39.76 0.32
N ILE A 67 -26.44 38.42 0.40
CA ILE A 67 -25.22 37.75 -0.10
C ILE A 67 -25.38 37.38 -1.59
N HIS A 68 -26.39 36.62 -1.96
CA HIS A 68 -26.54 36.04 -3.31
C HIS A 68 -27.56 36.78 -4.20
N GLY A 69 -28.26 37.80 -3.67
CA GLY A 69 -29.18 38.64 -4.44
C GLY A 69 -30.51 37.99 -4.83
N ILE A 70 -30.78 36.74 -4.40
CA ILE A 70 -32.00 36.01 -4.74
C ILE A 70 -33.01 36.18 -3.61
N ASP A 71 -34.19 36.67 -3.91
CA ASP A 71 -35.29 36.85 -2.99
C ASP A 71 -36.46 35.91 -3.27
N ASP A 72 -37.49 35.94 -2.43
CA ASP A 72 -38.68 35.09 -2.59
C ASP A 72 -39.41 35.34 -3.92
N ALA A 73 -39.35 36.54 -4.49
CA ALA A 73 -39.98 36.86 -5.74
C ALA A 73 -39.23 36.20 -6.93
N ALA A 74 -37.92 36.16 -6.87
CA ALA A 74 -37.06 35.51 -7.90
C ALA A 74 -37.32 34.01 -8.01
N VAL A 75 -37.63 33.32 -6.89
CA VAL A 75 -37.88 31.85 -6.85
C VAL A 75 -39.33 31.47 -6.89
N ALA A 76 -40.29 32.44 -6.92
CA ALA A 76 -41.71 32.16 -6.81
C ALA A 76 -42.25 31.21 -7.92
N GLN A 77 -41.70 31.29 -9.12
CA GLN A 77 -42.03 30.43 -10.27
C GLN A 77 -40.98 29.32 -10.51
N ALA A 78 -39.94 29.25 -9.70
CA ALA A 78 -38.93 28.20 -9.82
C ALA A 78 -39.49 26.80 -9.47
N PRO A 79 -38.98 25.74 -10.08
CA PRO A 79 -39.37 24.38 -9.74
C PRO A 79 -38.98 24.05 -8.29
N VAL A 80 -39.68 23.10 -7.68
CA VAL A 80 -39.21 22.49 -6.42
C VAL A 80 -38.03 21.58 -6.69
N PHE A 81 -37.21 21.31 -5.66
CA PHE A 81 -36.03 20.47 -5.79
C PHE A 81 -36.28 19.11 -6.48
N ALA A 82 -37.37 18.42 -6.13
CA ALA A 82 -37.74 17.13 -6.72
C ALA A 82 -37.86 17.17 -8.25
N ALA A 83 -38.26 18.32 -8.84
CA ALA A 83 -38.34 18.49 -10.28
C ALA A 83 -37.01 18.85 -10.93
N ALA A 84 -36.11 19.55 -10.22
CA ALA A 84 -34.78 19.94 -10.71
C ALA A 84 -33.74 18.82 -10.57
N TRP A 85 -33.88 17.96 -9.59
CA TRP A 85 -32.89 16.92 -9.25
C TRP A 85 -32.58 15.95 -10.40
N PRO A 86 -33.55 15.37 -11.16
CA PRO A 86 -33.21 14.43 -12.23
C PRO A 86 -32.27 15.01 -13.29
N GLU A 87 -32.46 16.29 -13.65
CA GLU A 87 -31.60 16.99 -14.62
C GLU A 87 -30.19 17.19 -14.05
N LEU A 88 -30.09 17.65 -12.79
CA LEU A 88 -28.81 17.83 -12.11
C LEU A 88 -28.07 16.51 -11.94
N ALA A 89 -28.77 15.46 -11.49
CA ALA A 89 -28.19 14.13 -11.32
C ALA A 89 -27.68 13.56 -12.66
N ALA A 90 -28.41 13.76 -13.74
CA ALA A 90 -27.96 13.36 -15.08
C ALA A 90 -26.76 14.19 -15.55
N PHE A 91 -26.70 15.49 -15.21
CA PHE A 91 -25.57 16.37 -15.52
C PHE A 91 -24.31 15.96 -14.74
N ILE A 92 -24.43 15.59 -13.47
CA ILE A 92 -23.31 15.09 -12.66
C ILE A 92 -22.87 13.71 -13.19
N GLY A 93 -23.79 12.79 -13.36
CA GLY A 93 -23.50 11.41 -13.80
C GLY A 93 -22.46 10.73 -12.89
N ASP A 94 -21.45 10.11 -13.50
CA ASP A 94 -20.33 9.46 -12.81
C ASP A 94 -19.10 10.38 -12.64
N ALA A 95 -19.21 11.68 -12.94
CA ALA A 95 -18.11 12.64 -12.87
C ALA A 95 -17.69 12.92 -11.42
N VAL A 96 -16.44 13.34 -11.25
CA VAL A 96 -15.93 13.85 -9.96
C VAL A 96 -16.49 15.25 -9.73
N VAL A 97 -17.06 15.50 -8.55
CA VAL A 97 -17.58 16.84 -8.20
C VAL A 97 -16.46 17.66 -7.57
N ILE A 98 -16.18 18.82 -8.11
CA ILE A 98 -15.22 19.79 -7.59
C ILE A 98 -16.00 20.98 -7.04
N GLY A 99 -15.63 21.52 -5.88
CA GLY A 99 -16.26 22.71 -5.31
C GLY A 99 -15.38 23.39 -4.27
N HIS A 100 -15.70 24.63 -3.93
CA HIS A 100 -15.08 25.33 -2.81
C HIS A 100 -15.88 25.05 -1.53
N SER A 101 -15.29 24.33 -0.58
CA SER A 101 -16.02 23.76 0.58
C SER A 101 -17.15 22.81 0.17
N VAL A 102 -16.93 22.02 -0.86
CA VAL A 102 -17.89 21.12 -1.53
C VAL A 102 -18.65 20.19 -0.58
N GLY A 103 -18.12 19.95 0.62
CA GLY A 103 -18.80 19.21 1.67
C GLY A 103 -20.15 19.81 2.06
N PHE A 104 -20.24 21.13 2.10
CA PHE A 104 -21.49 21.88 2.35
C PHE A 104 -22.51 21.63 1.24
N ASP A 105 -22.10 21.84 -0.02
CA ASP A 105 -22.99 21.69 -1.18
C ASP A 105 -23.57 20.27 -1.26
N LEU A 106 -22.72 19.26 -1.08
CA LEU A 106 -23.15 17.85 -1.09
C LEU A 106 -24.06 17.51 0.11
N ALA A 107 -23.86 18.16 1.27
CA ALA A 107 -24.74 17.99 2.42
C ALA A 107 -26.14 18.59 2.16
N ILE A 108 -26.19 19.78 1.55
CA ILE A 108 -27.44 20.41 1.12
C ILE A 108 -28.20 19.52 0.12
N LEU A 109 -27.53 19.05 -0.94
CA LEU A 109 -28.14 18.19 -1.96
C LEU A 109 -28.65 16.87 -1.37
N LYS A 110 -27.88 16.27 -0.46
CA LYS A 110 -28.31 15.07 0.28
C LYS A 110 -29.59 15.34 1.07
N ARG A 111 -29.62 16.42 1.86
CA ARG A 111 -30.78 16.78 2.67
C ARG A 111 -32.01 17.09 1.85
N GLU A 112 -31.84 17.75 0.72
CA GLU A 112 -32.98 17.98 -0.20
C GLU A 112 -33.50 16.68 -0.83
N CYS A 113 -32.61 15.72 -1.18
CA CYS A 113 -33.01 14.40 -1.62
C CYS A 113 -33.79 13.64 -0.52
N GLU A 114 -33.29 13.65 0.72
CA GLU A 114 -33.96 13.03 1.87
C GLU A 114 -35.36 13.62 2.11
N ARG A 115 -35.50 14.95 2.08
CA ARG A 115 -36.79 15.66 2.23
C ARG A 115 -37.77 15.34 1.11
N ALA A 116 -37.25 15.14 -0.08
CA ALA A 116 -38.04 14.82 -1.28
C ALA A 116 -38.31 13.32 -1.45
N GLY A 117 -37.77 12.44 -0.60
CA GLY A 117 -37.87 10.99 -0.73
C GLY A 117 -37.13 10.42 -1.95
N LEU A 118 -36.10 11.11 -2.43
CA LEU A 118 -35.31 10.73 -3.58
C LEU A 118 -34.05 9.94 -3.17
N SER A 119 -33.61 9.06 -4.06
CA SER A 119 -32.35 8.32 -3.84
C SER A 119 -31.14 9.28 -3.96
N TRP A 120 -30.19 9.13 -3.01
CA TRP A 120 -28.94 9.86 -3.00
C TRP A 120 -27.77 8.89 -3.03
N THR A 121 -26.87 9.10 -3.98
CA THR A 121 -25.56 8.45 -4.01
C THR A 121 -24.50 9.55 -3.99
N ARG A 122 -23.63 9.53 -2.98
CA ARG A 122 -22.60 10.55 -2.85
C ARG A 122 -21.58 10.43 -3.99
N PRO A 123 -21.38 11.47 -4.80
CA PRO A 123 -20.33 11.48 -5.82
C PRO A 123 -18.96 11.58 -5.17
N ARG A 124 -17.91 11.12 -5.88
CA ARG A 124 -16.54 11.46 -5.51
C ARG A 124 -16.34 12.96 -5.64
N SER A 125 -15.56 13.55 -4.74
CA SER A 125 -15.44 15.01 -4.74
C SER A 125 -14.04 15.47 -4.33
N LEU A 126 -13.65 16.64 -4.84
CA LEU A 126 -12.45 17.39 -4.44
C LEU A 126 -12.85 18.78 -3.93
N CYS A 127 -12.29 19.15 -2.80
CA CYS A 127 -12.51 20.46 -2.19
C CYS A 127 -11.34 21.41 -2.51
N VAL A 128 -11.58 22.45 -3.29
CA VAL A 128 -10.55 23.42 -3.70
C VAL A 128 -9.98 24.17 -2.50
N ARG A 129 -10.77 24.45 -1.47
CA ARG A 129 -10.29 25.03 -0.21
C ARG A 129 -9.23 24.14 0.45
N LEU A 130 -9.51 22.83 0.57
CA LEU A 130 -8.55 21.87 1.16
C LEU A 130 -7.31 21.71 0.30
N LEU A 131 -7.47 21.66 -1.03
CA LEU A 131 -6.33 21.58 -1.96
C LEU A 131 -5.46 22.85 -1.91
N GLY A 132 -6.07 24.00 -1.70
CA GLY A 132 -5.34 25.26 -1.47
C GLY A 132 -4.48 25.20 -0.21
N GLU A 133 -5.03 24.70 0.90
CA GLU A 133 -4.32 24.51 2.17
C GLU A 133 -3.21 23.45 2.04
N VAL A 134 -3.45 22.36 1.31
CA VAL A 134 -2.42 21.39 0.95
C VAL A 134 -1.31 22.04 0.11
N ALA A 135 -1.66 22.89 -0.87
CA ALA A 135 -0.68 23.53 -1.75
C ALA A 135 0.16 24.61 -1.03
N GLN A 136 -0.43 25.33 -0.06
CA GLN A 136 0.24 26.40 0.70
C GLN A 136 -0.39 26.51 2.09
N GLN A 137 0.33 26.13 3.14
CA GLN A 137 -0.19 26.07 4.53
C GLN A 137 -0.21 27.40 5.28
N ASP A 138 0.52 28.42 4.79
CA ASP A 138 0.74 29.69 5.50
C ASP A 138 -0.05 30.86 4.87
N LEU A 139 -1.15 30.60 4.15
CA LEU A 139 -2.02 31.67 3.67
C LEU A 139 -2.85 32.26 4.82
N ALA A 140 -3.13 33.55 4.74
CA ALA A 140 -3.96 34.24 5.73
C ALA A 140 -5.41 33.71 5.80
N GLY A 141 -5.83 32.96 4.77
CA GLY A 141 -7.11 32.28 4.68
C GLY A 141 -7.28 31.57 3.36
N TYR A 142 -8.35 30.75 3.25
CA TYR A 142 -8.62 29.89 2.10
C TYR A 142 -10.03 30.09 1.55
N SER A 143 -10.58 31.32 1.66
CA SER A 143 -11.81 31.66 0.94
C SER A 143 -11.56 31.65 -0.58
N LEU A 144 -12.62 31.52 -1.36
CA LEU A 144 -12.50 31.50 -2.83
C LEU A 144 -11.79 32.74 -3.36
N ASP A 145 -12.10 33.91 -2.80
CA ASP A 145 -11.46 35.19 -3.18
C ASP A 145 -9.95 35.22 -2.84
N GLN A 146 -9.59 34.70 -1.65
CA GLN A 146 -8.19 34.65 -1.22
C GLN A 146 -7.37 33.70 -2.09
N LEU A 147 -7.95 32.53 -2.44
CA LEU A 147 -7.30 31.59 -3.34
C LEU A 147 -7.18 32.14 -4.75
N ALA A 148 -8.23 32.77 -5.26
CA ALA A 148 -8.19 33.41 -6.58
C ALA A 148 -7.13 34.51 -6.64
N ALA A 149 -7.08 35.40 -5.65
CA ALA A 149 -6.07 36.45 -5.55
C ALA A 149 -4.64 35.90 -5.48
N TRP A 150 -4.42 34.88 -4.67
CA TRP A 150 -3.11 34.21 -4.54
C TRP A 150 -2.65 33.53 -5.85
N LEU A 151 -3.58 33.00 -6.63
CA LEU A 151 -3.29 32.26 -7.87
C LEU A 151 -3.33 33.16 -9.11
N GLY A 152 -3.77 34.43 -8.97
CA GLY A 152 -3.92 35.36 -10.09
C GLY A 152 -5.12 35.05 -10.99
N VAL A 153 -6.15 34.39 -10.43
CA VAL A 153 -7.40 34.07 -11.14
C VAL A 153 -8.34 35.26 -11.09
N ALA A 154 -8.92 35.64 -12.24
CA ALA A 154 -9.92 36.67 -12.29
C ALA A 154 -11.26 36.18 -11.71
N VAL A 155 -11.86 37.01 -10.86
CA VAL A 155 -13.14 36.67 -10.22
C VAL A 155 -14.26 37.43 -10.93
N ALA A 156 -15.24 36.68 -11.45
CA ALA A 156 -16.42 37.26 -12.11
C ALA A 156 -17.70 36.62 -11.58
N GLY A 157 -18.74 37.43 -11.37
CA GLY A 157 -20.06 36.92 -10.97
C GLY A 157 -20.11 36.31 -9.56
N ARG A 158 -19.36 36.89 -8.61
CA ARG A 158 -19.38 36.44 -7.20
C ARG A 158 -20.78 36.43 -6.61
N HIS A 159 -20.99 35.50 -5.70
CA HIS A 159 -22.26 35.26 -5.04
C HIS A 159 -23.41 34.92 -6.02
N SER A 160 -23.08 34.27 -7.13
CA SER A 160 -24.02 33.50 -7.93
C SER A 160 -23.45 32.10 -8.11
N ALA A 161 -24.26 31.06 -7.98
CA ALA A 161 -23.77 29.68 -8.03
C ALA A 161 -22.96 29.39 -9.31
N LEU A 162 -23.33 29.97 -10.47
CA LEU A 162 -22.57 29.78 -11.71
C LEU A 162 -21.23 30.52 -11.70
N GLY A 163 -21.19 31.74 -11.24
CA GLY A 163 -19.94 32.55 -11.17
C GLY A 163 -18.93 31.91 -10.19
N ASP A 164 -19.41 31.42 -9.06
CA ASP A 164 -18.57 30.77 -8.06
C ASP A 164 -18.12 29.37 -8.51
N ALA A 165 -18.95 28.62 -9.25
CA ALA A 165 -18.54 27.39 -9.89
C ALA A 165 -17.44 27.60 -10.96
N VAL A 166 -17.57 28.61 -11.83
CA VAL A 166 -16.54 28.95 -12.84
C VAL A 166 -15.24 29.37 -12.15
N THR A 167 -15.31 30.28 -11.18
CA THR A 167 -14.13 30.73 -10.41
C THR A 167 -13.46 29.60 -9.69
N THR A 168 -14.23 28.67 -9.08
CA THR A 168 -13.71 27.48 -8.41
C THR A 168 -12.97 26.57 -9.39
N GLY A 169 -13.49 26.39 -10.60
CA GLY A 169 -12.83 25.61 -11.64
C GLY A 169 -11.51 26.23 -12.12
N GLU A 170 -11.47 27.53 -12.33
CA GLU A 170 -10.25 28.23 -12.69
C GLU A 170 -9.20 28.17 -11.56
N VAL A 171 -9.61 28.35 -10.31
CA VAL A 171 -8.75 28.16 -9.13
C VAL A 171 -8.23 26.74 -9.04
N PHE A 172 -9.07 25.72 -9.29
CA PHE A 172 -8.63 24.32 -9.35
C PHE A 172 -7.53 24.12 -10.41
N LEU A 173 -7.74 24.61 -11.62
CA LEU A 173 -6.75 24.50 -12.70
C LEU A 173 -5.44 25.21 -12.35
N ALA A 174 -5.51 26.41 -11.76
CA ALA A 174 -4.35 27.17 -11.32
C ALA A 174 -3.59 26.50 -10.14
N LEU A 175 -4.25 25.67 -9.34
CA LEU A 175 -3.62 24.88 -8.28
C LEU A 175 -2.80 23.69 -8.82
N LEU A 176 -3.12 23.14 -9.99
CA LEU A 176 -2.50 21.91 -10.49
C LEU A 176 -0.96 21.96 -10.56
N PRO A 177 -0.31 23.05 -11.04
CA PRO A 177 1.15 23.13 -11.02
C PRO A 177 1.74 23.08 -9.61
N ARG A 178 1.07 23.70 -8.62
CA ARG A 178 1.52 23.75 -7.23
C ARG A 178 1.33 22.41 -6.53
N LEU A 179 0.22 21.73 -6.77
CA LEU A 179 -0.03 20.37 -6.30
C LEU A 179 0.99 19.39 -6.90
N ARG A 180 1.29 19.54 -8.19
CA ARG A 180 2.33 18.77 -8.87
C ARG A 180 3.71 18.95 -8.26
N ALA A 181 4.07 20.16 -7.86
CA ALA A 181 5.33 20.45 -7.17
C ALA A 181 5.42 19.76 -5.79
N ARG A 182 4.26 19.40 -5.21
CA ARG A 182 4.15 18.62 -3.97
C ARG A 182 3.93 17.11 -4.21
N ASN A 183 4.16 16.63 -5.44
CA ASN A 183 3.95 15.26 -5.90
C ASN A 183 2.48 14.77 -5.85
N ILE A 184 1.51 15.68 -5.87
CA ILE A 184 0.09 15.39 -5.93
C ILE A 184 -0.35 15.56 -7.38
N ARG A 185 -0.67 14.47 -8.08
CA ARG A 185 -0.91 14.45 -9.53
C ARG A 185 -2.19 13.73 -9.92
N THR A 186 -2.69 12.82 -9.07
CA THR A 186 -3.85 11.98 -9.33
C THR A 186 -4.99 12.32 -8.37
N LEU A 187 -6.20 11.87 -8.74
CA LEU A 187 -7.39 12.05 -7.92
C LEU A 187 -7.22 11.48 -6.52
N ALA A 188 -6.70 10.25 -6.40
CA ALA A 188 -6.50 9.64 -5.09
C ALA A 188 -5.44 10.34 -4.24
N GLU A 189 -4.33 10.81 -4.84
CA GLU A 189 -3.33 11.60 -4.12
C GLU A 189 -3.90 12.91 -3.58
N ALA A 190 -4.76 13.58 -4.37
CA ALA A 190 -5.44 14.81 -3.95
C ALA A 190 -6.45 14.56 -2.83
N GLU A 191 -7.25 13.49 -2.92
CA GLU A 191 -8.17 13.07 -1.85
C GLU A 191 -7.41 12.73 -0.57
N GLN A 192 -6.30 11.97 -0.67
CA GLN A 192 -5.47 11.61 0.50
C GLN A 192 -4.86 12.85 1.15
N ALA A 193 -4.26 13.74 0.35
CA ALA A 193 -3.66 14.95 0.88
C ALA A 193 -4.68 15.84 1.59
N SER A 194 -5.92 15.92 1.06
CA SER A 194 -7.02 16.64 1.69
C SER A 194 -7.46 16.00 3.01
N ARG A 195 -7.49 14.66 3.08
CA ARG A 195 -7.84 13.90 4.31
C ARG A 195 -6.78 14.05 5.41
N ALA A 196 -5.55 14.33 5.07
CA ALA A 196 -4.49 14.58 6.05
C ALA A 196 -4.68 15.90 6.85
N LEU A 197 -5.61 16.76 6.44
CA LEU A 197 -5.98 18.00 7.14
C LEU A 197 -7.04 17.72 8.23
N THR A 198 -6.70 16.90 9.22
CA THR A 198 -7.63 16.36 10.23
C THR A 198 -8.39 17.43 11.01
N ASN A 199 -7.75 18.54 11.39
CA ASN A 199 -8.39 19.61 12.15
C ASN A 199 -9.50 20.29 11.35
N VAL A 200 -9.25 20.60 10.08
CA VAL A 200 -10.23 21.26 9.19
C VAL A 200 -11.40 20.33 8.90
N LEU A 201 -11.12 19.02 8.71
CA LEU A 201 -12.16 18.01 8.52
C LEU A 201 -13.01 17.81 9.79
N ALA A 202 -12.41 17.88 10.97
CA ALA A 202 -13.14 17.82 12.23
C ALA A 202 -14.09 19.02 12.39
N ASP A 203 -13.70 20.23 11.96
CA ASP A 203 -14.56 21.40 11.94
C ASP A 203 -15.72 21.23 10.96
N GLN A 204 -15.45 20.75 9.75
CA GLN A 204 -16.48 20.45 8.76
C GLN A 204 -17.44 19.35 9.21
N HIS A 205 -16.94 18.32 9.89
CA HIS A 205 -17.78 17.28 10.49
C HIS A 205 -18.71 17.85 11.58
N ARG A 206 -18.19 18.69 12.47
CA ARG A 206 -19.00 19.36 13.49
C ARG A 206 -20.08 20.30 12.90
N ALA A 207 -19.78 20.90 11.76
CA ALA A 207 -20.74 21.70 11.00
C ALA A 207 -21.76 20.88 10.19
N GLY A 208 -21.67 19.54 10.21
CA GLY A 208 -22.56 18.67 9.43
C GLY A 208 -22.29 18.62 7.92
N TRP A 209 -21.14 19.16 7.48
CA TRP A 209 -20.77 19.24 6.05
C TRP A 209 -20.14 17.93 5.51
N VAL A 210 -19.61 17.11 6.39
CA VAL A 210 -18.99 15.83 6.05
C VAL A 210 -19.55 14.75 6.97
N GLU A 211 -19.97 13.63 6.41
CA GLU A 211 -20.31 12.46 7.24
C GLU A 211 -19.07 11.96 7.96
N ALA A 212 -19.26 11.33 9.15
CA ALA A 212 -18.18 10.66 9.84
C ALA A 212 -17.48 9.73 8.86
N ILE A 213 -16.18 9.93 8.67
CA ILE A 213 -15.36 9.13 7.74
C ILE A 213 -15.47 7.69 8.23
N ALA A 214 -16.08 6.82 7.43
CA ALA A 214 -15.88 5.39 7.59
C ALA A 214 -14.37 5.15 7.65
N SER A 215 -13.95 4.33 8.62
CA SER A 215 -12.59 4.17 9.14
C SER A 215 -11.45 4.40 8.14
N ALA A 216 -10.34 4.93 8.59
CA ALA A 216 -9.08 5.11 7.84
C ALA A 216 -8.70 3.89 6.98
N ASP A 217 -9.12 2.69 7.38
CA ASP A 217 -8.91 1.42 6.71
C ASP A 217 -9.46 1.32 5.27
N ASP A 218 -10.63 1.93 4.99
CA ASP A 218 -11.19 1.88 3.62
C ASP A 218 -10.47 2.84 2.68
N ALA A 219 -9.94 3.95 3.22
CA ALA A 219 -9.10 4.88 2.48
C ALA A 219 -7.70 4.28 2.24
N GLU A 220 -7.12 3.63 3.24
CA GLU A 220 -5.82 2.96 3.16
C GLU A 220 -5.87 1.74 2.23
N ARG A 221 -6.94 0.94 2.26
CA ARG A 221 -7.18 -0.14 1.29
C ARG A 221 -7.42 0.37 -0.14
N ALA A 222 -8.02 1.55 -0.32
CA ALA A 222 -8.16 2.16 -1.64
C ALA A 222 -6.80 2.66 -2.16
N LEU A 223 -5.94 3.18 -1.29
CA LEU A 223 -4.60 3.71 -1.62
C LEU A 223 -3.56 2.62 -1.86
N SER A 224 -3.62 1.51 -1.12
CA SER A 224 -2.79 0.33 -1.37
C SER A 224 -3.05 -0.32 -2.75
N ARG A 225 -4.12 0.12 -3.45
CA ARG A 225 -4.48 -0.32 -4.80
C ARG A 225 -4.01 0.62 -5.91
N ILE A 226 -3.45 1.79 -5.57
CA ILE A 226 -2.91 2.72 -6.56
C ILE A 226 -1.47 2.34 -6.83
N ASP A 227 -1.25 1.87 -8.02
CA ASP A 227 0.10 1.67 -8.54
C ASP A 227 0.73 3.03 -8.87
N ALA A 228 1.56 3.53 -7.97
CA ALA A 228 2.30 4.76 -8.16
C ALA A 228 3.47 4.60 -9.14
N TYR A 229 3.89 3.38 -9.43
CA TYR A 229 5.04 3.04 -10.28
C TYR A 229 5.02 3.74 -11.64
N PRO A 230 3.92 3.73 -12.45
CA PRO A 230 3.88 4.36 -13.75
C PRO A 230 4.06 5.88 -13.74
N TYR A 231 3.87 6.52 -12.58
CA TYR A 231 3.94 7.96 -12.39
C TYR A 231 5.28 8.44 -11.84
N ARG A 232 6.11 7.51 -11.34
CA ARG A 232 7.42 7.80 -10.74
C ARG A 232 8.56 7.44 -11.68
N HIS A 233 8.40 6.41 -12.51
CA HIS A 233 9.43 5.92 -13.41
C HIS A 233 9.27 6.49 -14.83
N ARG A 234 10.41 6.73 -15.47
CA ARG A 234 10.46 7.16 -16.87
C ARG A 234 10.57 5.96 -17.78
N THR A 235 10.23 6.14 -19.05
CA THR A 235 10.37 5.06 -20.05
C THR A 235 11.82 4.61 -20.21
N ALA A 236 12.81 5.51 -20.01
CA ALA A 236 14.22 5.16 -19.98
C ALA A 236 14.59 4.17 -18.86
N ASP A 237 13.89 4.23 -17.69
CA ASP A 237 14.19 3.37 -16.56
C ASP A 237 13.72 1.93 -16.77
N VAL A 238 12.81 1.73 -17.74
CA VAL A 238 12.07 0.48 -17.94
C VAL A 238 12.24 -0.12 -19.34
N MET A 239 12.87 0.59 -20.25
CA MET A 239 13.07 0.12 -21.63
C MET A 239 14.15 -0.97 -21.71
N SER A 240 14.00 -1.89 -22.67
CA SER A 240 15.07 -2.76 -23.10
C SER A 240 16.02 -2.00 -24.04
N ALA A 241 17.30 -1.91 -23.68
CA ALA A 241 18.35 -1.25 -24.47
C ALA A 241 19.60 -2.16 -24.55
N PRO A 242 20.38 -2.12 -25.65
CA PRO A 242 20.13 -1.39 -26.90
C PRO A 242 18.99 -2.03 -27.73
N PRO A 243 18.30 -1.24 -28.58
CA PRO A 243 17.25 -1.74 -29.44
C PRO A 243 17.83 -2.74 -30.49
N LYS A 244 17.03 -3.74 -30.87
CA LYS A 244 17.45 -4.73 -31.88
C LYS A 244 16.86 -4.38 -33.23
N PHE A 245 17.72 -4.25 -34.23
CA PHE A 245 17.34 -3.87 -35.59
C PHE A 245 17.54 -5.03 -36.56
N VAL A 246 16.68 -5.10 -37.58
CA VAL A 246 16.79 -5.97 -38.73
C VAL A 246 16.66 -5.13 -40.02
N ALA A 247 17.41 -5.47 -41.07
CA ALA A 247 17.34 -4.77 -42.33
C ALA A 247 15.99 -5.00 -43.03
N ALA A 248 15.49 -4.01 -43.75
CA ALA A 248 14.18 -4.06 -44.40
C ALA A 248 14.03 -5.19 -45.42
N ASP A 249 15.12 -5.52 -46.11
CA ASP A 249 15.23 -6.58 -47.14
C ASP A 249 15.58 -7.96 -46.57
N ALA A 250 15.90 -8.04 -45.29
CA ALA A 250 16.23 -9.31 -44.66
C ALA A 250 15.05 -10.29 -44.73
N PRO A 251 15.32 -11.59 -44.97
CA PRO A 251 14.27 -12.61 -44.96
C PRO A 251 13.58 -12.72 -43.59
N ILE A 252 12.29 -12.99 -43.58
CA ILE A 252 11.51 -13.23 -42.34
C ILE A 252 12.15 -14.35 -41.50
N GLY A 253 12.70 -15.40 -42.13
CA GLY A 253 13.42 -16.47 -41.44
C GLY A 253 14.61 -15.96 -40.60
N ARG A 254 15.34 -14.92 -41.09
CA ARG A 254 16.42 -14.29 -40.33
C ARG A 254 15.87 -13.48 -39.15
N ALA A 255 14.76 -12.75 -39.36
CA ALA A 255 14.10 -12.04 -38.28
C ALA A 255 13.61 -13.00 -37.18
N LEU A 256 13.03 -14.15 -37.57
CA LEU A 256 12.61 -15.20 -36.67
C LEU A 256 13.77 -15.76 -35.83
N ALA A 257 14.89 -16.09 -36.50
CA ALA A 257 16.10 -16.54 -35.81
C ALA A 257 16.60 -15.50 -34.79
N MET A 258 16.62 -14.20 -35.17
CA MET A 258 17.02 -13.12 -34.26
C MET A 258 16.07 -12.97 -33.08
N LEU A 259 14.74 -13.09 -33.25
CA LEU A 259 13.77 -13.06 -32.16
C LEU A 259 14.06 -14.17 -31.15
N MET A 260 14.32 -15.38 -31.63
CA MET A 260 14.62 -16.55 -30.79
C MET A 260 15.98 -16.44 -30.09
N ASP A 261 17.04 -16.10 -30.80
CA ASP A 261 18.40 -16.02 -30.25
C ASP A 261 18.55 -14.92 -29.21
N THR A 262 17.92 -13.76 -29.44
CA THR A 262 17.99 -12.61 -28.53
C THR A 262 16.87 -12.63 -27.49
N ARG A 263 15.94 -13.58 -27.55
CA ARG A 263 14.78 -13.74 -26.66
C ARG A 263 13.93 -12.48 -26.53
N VAL A 264 13.75 -11.73 -27.63
CA VAL A 264 12.89 -10.55 -27.69
C VAL A 264 11.62 -10.86 -28.49
N SER A 265 10.52 -10.20 -28.16
CA SER A 265 9.21 -10.40 -28.83
C SER A 265 9.00 -9.49 -30.03
N SER A 266 9.93 -8.58 -30.30
CA SER A 266 9.86 -7.66 -31.46
C SER A 266 11.24 -7.20 -31.88
N LEU A 267 11.38 -6.89 -33.19
CA LEU A 267 12.56 -6.25 -33.79
C LEU A 267 12.12 -4.97 -34.49
N PHE A 268 13.00 -3.98 -34.49
CA PHE A 268 12.78 -2.79 -35.30
C PHE A 268 13.34 -2.97 -36.70
N VAL A 269 12.55 -2.57 -37.70
CA VAL A 269 12.90 -2.75 -39.11
C VAL A 269 13.47 -1.44 -39.66
N LEU A 270 14.74 -1.45 -40.01
CA LEU A 270 15.46 -0.30 -40.57
C LEU A 270 14.79 0.24 -41.84
N PRO A 271 14.92 1.52 -42.14
CA PRO A 271 14.63 2.03 -43.50
C PRO A 271 15.57 1.40 -44.51
N ALA A 272 15.20 1.44 -45.80
CA ALA A 272 16.04 0.93 -46.87
C ALA A 272 17.42 1.64 -46.88
N GLY A 273 18.52 0.86 -46.83
CA GLY A 273 19.88 1.39 -46.73
C GLY A 273 20.29 1.90 -45.31
N GLY A 274 19.42 1.76 -44.31
CA GLY A 274 19.74 2.14 -42.92
C GLY A 274 20.75 1.20 -42.27
N GLN A 275 21.57 1.75 -41.37
CA GLN A 275 22.59 1.01 -40.61
C GLN A 275 22.21 0.97 -39.12
N ALA A 276 22.52 -0.13 -38.44
CA ALA A 276 22.19 -0.32 -37.02
C ALA A 276 23.01 0.61 -36.09
N ASP A 277 24.21 1.01 -36.53
CA ASP A 277 25.13 1.87 -35.75
C ASP A 277 24.69 3.34 -35.76
N ALA A 278 23.76 3.72 -36.66
CA ALA A 278 23.14 5.04 -36.69
C ALA A 278 21.62 4.90 -36.49
N PRO A 279 21.14 4.86 -35.19
CA PRO A 279 19.74 4.62 -34.92
C PRO A 279 18.81 5.57 -35.67
N PRO A 280 17.82 5.05 -36.40
CA PRO A 280 16.91 5.86 -37.22
C PRO A 280 15.87 6.57 -36.33
N ARG A 281 15.14 7.50 -36.93
CA ARG A 281 13.98 8.10 -36.26
C ARG A 281 12.78 7.14 -36.28
N ALA A 282 11.90 7.28 -35.30
CA ALA A 282 10.71 6.43 -35.18
C ALA A 282 9.82 6.45 -36.44
N GLN A 283 9.66 7.62 -37.05
CA GLN A 283 8.86 7.77 -38.28
C GLN A 283 9.38 6.96 -39.48
N ASP A 284 10.70 6.72 -39.54
CA ASP A 284 11.37 6.04 -40.66
C ASP A 284 11.54 4.55 -40.35
N THR A 285 11.22 4.10 -39.14
CA THR A 285 11.41 2.76 -38.64
C THR A 285 10.11 1.96 -38.67
N GLY A 286 10.21 0.65 -38.92
CA GLY A 286 9.12 -0.30 -38.76
C GLY A 286 9.30 -1.16 -37.50
N ILE A 287 8.30 -1.98 -37.22
CA ILE A 287 8.35 -3.02 -36.20
C ILE A 287 7.78 -4.33 -36.72
N VAL A 288 8.45 -5.43 -36.43
CA VAL A 288 7.96 -6.78 -36.66
C VAL A 288 7.95 -7.56 -35.36
N THR A 289 6.88 -8.30 -35.13
CA THR A 289 6.67 -9.10 -33.90
C THR A 289 6.54 -10.58 -34.24
N GLU A 290 6.67 -11.46 -33.24
CA GLU A 290 6.40 -12.91 -33.40
C GLU A 290 5.05 -13.17 -34.06
N ARG A 291 4.02 -12.35 -33.74
CA ARG A 291 2.68 -12.50 -34.30
C ARG A 291 2.62 -12.18 -35.80
N ASP A 292 3.42 -11.22 -36.24
CA ASP A 292 3.47 -10.85 -37.67
C ASP A 292 4.15 -11.95 -38.47
N VAL A 293 5.19 -12.55 -37.91
CA VAL A 293 5.88 -13.74 -38.53
C VAL A 293 4.90 -14.92 -38.58
N LEU A 294 4.20 -15.23 -37.50
CA LEU A 294 3.20 -16.33 -37.47
C LEU A 294 2.07 -16.10 -38.48
N ARG A 295 1.62 -14.86 -38.66
CA ARG A 295 0.60 -14.49 -39.63
C ARG A 295 1.12 -14.73 -41.06
N ALA A 296 2.34 -14.28 -41.36
CA ALA A 296 2.93 -14.49 -42.67
C ALA A 296 3.06 -15.99 -43.02
N ILE A 297 3.48 -16.80 -42.03
CA ILE A 297 3.57 -18.27 -42.23
C ILE A 297 2.18 -18.88 -42.45
N ALA A 298 1.16 -18.42 -41.75
CA ALA A 298 -0.22 -18.90 -41.91
C ALA A 298 -0.79 -18.55 -43.29
N GLU A 299 -0.40 -17.39 -43.88
CA GLU A 299 -0.91 -16.91 -45.17
C GLU A 299 -0.10 -17.47 -46.36
N HIS A 300 1.20 -17.67 -46.22
CA HIS A 300 2.11 -18.02 -47.33
C HIS A 300 2.85 -19.34 -47.12
N GLY A 301 2.58 -20.08 -46.06
CA GLY A 301 3.27 -21.35 -45.79
C GLY A 301 4.78 -21.15 -45.54
N SER A 302 5.59 -22.13 -46.01
CA SER A 302 7.05 -22.09 -45.87
C SER A 302 7.71 -20.95 -46.68
N ASP A 303 7.06 -20.47 -47.73
CA ASP A 303 7.59 -19.42 -48.59
C ASP A 303 7.69 -18.08 -47.88
N ALA A 304 6.88 -17.88 -46.83
CA ALA A 304 6.95 -16.73 -45.96
C ALA A 304 8.36 -16.47 -45.41
N LEU A 305 9.11 -17.53 -45.10
CA LEU A 305 10.45 -17.40 -44.51
C LEU A 305 11.48 -16.74 -45.43
N ALA A 306 11.25 -16.80 -46.74
CA ALA A 306 12.12 -16.18 -47.78
C ALA A 306 11.70 -14.73 -48.08
N MET A 307 10.48 -14.30 -47.69
CA MET A 307 9.96 -12.96 -47.95
C MET A 307 10.73 -11.90 -47.17
N PRO A 308 10.91 -10.67 -47.73
CA PRO A 308 11.50 -9.55 -47.02
C PRO A 308 10.64 -9.15 -45.80
N VAL A 309 11.30 -8.87 -44.66
CA VAL A 309 10.63 -8.50 -43.39
C VAL A 309 9.83 -7.20 -43.55
N SER A 310 10.22 -6.32 -44.46
CA SER A 310 9.50 -5.06 -44.75
C SER A 310 8.05 -5.24 -45.20
N LEU A 311 7.70 -6.42 -45.78
CA LEU A 311 6.34 -6.72 -46.22
C LEU A 311 5.36 -6.98 -45.06
N VAL A 312 5.88 -7.43 -43.94
CA VAL A 312 5.06 -7.77 -42.76
C VAL A 312 5.22 -6.78 -41.61
N ALA A 313 6.20 -5.89 -41.68
CA ALA A 313 6.47 -4.90 -40.66
C ALA A 313 5.38 -3.80 -40.62
N SER A 314 4.94 -3.46 -39.44
CA SER A 314 4.08 -2.30 -39.20
C SER A 314 4.89 -1.00 -39.20
N ARG A 315 4.44 0.01 -39.97
CA ARG A 315 5.09 1.32 -40.09
C ARG A 315 4.05 2.43 -40.01
N PRO A 316 4.38 3.65 -39.48
CA PRO A 316 5.62 3.98 -38.78
C PRO A 316 5.67 3.33 -37.39
N LEU A 317 6.89 3.22 -36.81
CA LEU A 317 7.05 2.78 -35.45
C LEU A 317 6.42 3.78 -34.48
N LEU A 318 5.53 3.30 -33.62
CA LEU A 318 4.98 4.11 -32.54
C LEU A 318 6.01 4.20 -31.41
N ALA A 319 6.38 5.42 -31.01
CA ALA A 319 7.40 5.64 -29.99
C ALA A 319 6.93 6.59 -28.89
N VAL A 320 7.65 6.56 -27.78
CA VAL A 320 7.50 7.50 -26.64
C VAL A 320 8.86 8.06 -26.28
N PRO A 321 8.96 9.33 -25.82
CA PRO A 321 10.22 9.90 -25.37
C PRO A 321 10.82 9.15 -24.18
N ALA A 322 12.13 8.97 -24.14
CA ALA A 322 12.86 8.32 -23.04
C ALA A 322 12.61 8.99 -21.67
N ASN A 323 12.43 10.30 -21.66
CA ASN A 323 12.11 11.08 -20.47
C ASN A 323 10.61 11.10 -20.09
N ALA A 324 9.73 10.47 -20.89
CA ALA A 324 8.31 10.37 -20.56
C ALA A 324 8.08 9.44 -19.38
N PHE A 325 7.05 9.70 -18.58
CA PHE A 325 6.66 8.78 -17.53
C PHE A 325 5.97 7.53 -18.11
N VAL A 326 6.14 6.40 -17.44
CA VAL A 326 5.64 5.07 -17.86
C VAL A 326 4.12 5.08 -18.11
N TYR A 327 3.34 5.85 -17.35
CA TYR A 327 1.89 5.95 -17.57
C TYR A 327 1.53 6.45 -18.99
N ARG A 328 2.39 7.28 -19.61
CA ARG A 328 2.17 7.74 -21.00
C ARG A 328 2.35 6.61 -22.00
N ALA A 329 3.32 5.73 -21.76
CA ALA A 329 3.51 4.53 -22.57
C ALA A 329 2.32 3.57 -22.43
N ILE A 330 1.85 3.33 -21.20
CA ILE A 330 0.67 2.51 -20.93
C ILE A 330 -0.56 3.08 -21.64
N GLY A 331 -0.82 4.38 -21.48
CA GLY A 331 -1.94 5.06 -22.12
C GLY A 331 -1.87 4.99 -23.64
N ARG A 332 -0.66 5.14 -24.23
CA ARG A 332 -0.44 5.04 -25.68
C ARG A 332 -0.67 3.61 -26.18
N MET A 333 -0.14 2.60 -25.49
CA MET A 333 -0.37 1.18 -25.81
C MET A 333 -1.87 0.83 -25.76
N SER A 334 -2.57 1.26 -24.71
CA SER A 334 -3.99 1.01 -24.51
C SER A 334 -4.85 1.68 -25.60
N ARG A 335 -4.63 2.97 -25.84
CA ARG A 335 -5.39 3.74 -26.85
C ARG A 335 -5.21 3.20 -28.27
N LEU A 336 -3.97 2.85 -28.63
CA LEU A 336 -3.63 2.40 -29.97
C LEU A 336 -3.71 0.88 -30.13
N LYS A 337 -4.06 0.16 -29.04
CA LYS A 337 -4.18 -1.31 -28.99
C LYS A 337 -2.90 -2.04 -29.42
N VAL A 338 -1.73 -1.46 -29.10
CA VAL A 338 -0.41 -2.05 -29.38
C VAL A 338 0.26 -2.53 -28.10
N ARG A 339 1.15 -3.51 -28.23
CA ARG A 339 1.89 -4.12 -27.10
C ARG A 339 3.37 -3.73 -27.07
N HIS A 340 3.85 -3.02 -28.09
CA HIS A 340 5.24 -2.63 -28.25
C HIS A 340 5.29 -1.16 -28.66
N LEU A 341 6.28 -0.43 -28.14
CA LEU A 341 6.61 0.93 -28.51
C LEU A 341 8.13 1.05 -28.67
N GLY A 342 8.58 1.90 -29.57
CA GLY A 342 9.93 2.41 -29.54
C GLY A 342 10.10 3.43 -28.40
N VAL A 343 11.32 3.57 -27.93
CA VAL A 343 11.70 4.68 -27.04
C VAL A 343 12.68 5.56 -27.81
N GLU A 344 12.40 6.86 -27.87
CA GLU A 344 13.21 7.84 -28.60
C GLU A 344 13.93 8.79 -27.64
N ASP A 345 15.16 9.15 -28.00
CA ASP A 345 15.96 10.14 -27.31
C ASP A 345 15.49 11.58 -27.63
N GLU A 346 16.25 12.58 -27.16
CA GLU A 346 15.95 13.99 -27.37
C GLU A 346 16.03 14.42 -28.84
N ASP A 347 16.81 13.69 -29.66
CA ASP A 347 16.95 13.90 -31.10
C ASP A 347 15.89 13.15 -31.93
N GLY A 348 14.97 12.41 -31.27
CA GLY A 348 13.94 11.58 -31.89
C GLY A 348 14.47 10.30 -32.51
N ARG A 349 15.67 9.83 -32.10
CA ARG A 349 16.27 8.55 -32.54
C ARG A 349 15.88 7.44 -31.60
N ILE A 350 15.73 6.24 -32.13
CA ILE A 350 15.35 5.07 -31.34
C ILE A 350 16.51 4.62 -30.46
N CYS A 351 16.37 4.77 -29.14
CA CYS A 351 17.34 4.39 -28.12
C CYS A 351 16.94 3.13 -27.33
N GLY A 352 15.68 2.67 -27.41
CA GLY A 352 15.20 1.50 -26.69
C GLY A 352 13.89 0.94 -27.23
N ALA A 353 13.50 -0.21 -26.69
CA ALA A 353 12.22 -0.88 -26.93
C ALA A 353 11.45 -1.03 -25.61
N LEU A 354 10.14 -0.89 -25.66
CA LEU A 354 9.26 -1.08 -24.52
C LEU A 354 8.09 -1.97 -24.91
N SER A 355 7.91 -3.07 -24.19
CA SER A 355 6.77 -3.96 -24.37
C SER A 355 5.83 -3.93 -23.17
N ALA A 356 4.57 -4.35 -23.38
CA ALA A 356 3.63 -4.55 -22.28
C ALA A 356 4.14 -5.59 -21.25
N ARG A 357 4.98 -6.53 -21.68
CA ARG A 357 5.64 -7.52 -20.84
C ARG A 357 6.69 -6.88 -19.93
N ASP A 358 7.48 -5.92 -20.47
CA ASP A 358 8.45 -5.18 -19.66
C ASP A 358 7.77 -4.39 -18.56
N LEU A 359 6.62 -3.78 -18.85
CA LEU A 359 5.81 -3.06 -17.88
C LEU A 359 5.22 -3.97 -16.79
N LEU A 360 4.88 -5.21 -17.12
CA LEU A 360 4.41 -6.21 -16.15
C LEU A 360 5.58 -6.79 -15.35
N ARG A 361 6.71 -7.04 -16.00
CA ARG A 361 7.90 -7.66 -15.41
C ARG A 361 8.54 -6.76 -14.35
N LEU A 362 8.60 -5.47 -14.59
CA LEU A 362 9.17 -4.49 -13.65
C LEU A 362 8.32 -4.29 -12.39
N ARG A 363 7.02 -4.53 -12.45
CA ARG A 363 6.16 -4.63 -11.27
C ARG A 363 6.46 -5.85 -10.41
N ALA A 364 7.03 -6.88 -11.02
CA ALA A 364 7.26 -8.18 -10.41
C ALA A 364 8.72 -8.39 -9.97
N GLU A 365 9.68 -7.63 -10.53
CA GLU A 365 11.08 -8.06 -10.55
C GLU A 365 11.81 -8.02 -9.21
N GLU A 366 11.45 -7.17 -8.23
CA GLU A 366 12.25 -7.11 -7.01
C GLU A 366 11.65 -7.89 -5.81
N ALA A 367 10.33 -7.96 -5.68
CA ALA A 367 9.70 -8.70 -4.58
C ALA A 367 9.15 -10.08 -4.99
N VAL A 368 8.64 -10.22 -6.22
CA VAL A 368 8.02 -11.48 -6.71
C VAL A 368 9.09 -12.50 -7.14
N LEU A 369 10.22 -12.06 -7.67
CA LEU A 369 11.32 -12.96 -8.06
C LEU A 369 12.08 -13.54 -6.87
N LEU A 370 12.07 -12.89 -5.70
CA LEU A 370 12.79 -13.36 -4.54
C LEU A 370 12.28 -14.73 -4.05
N GLY A 371 10.96 -14.89 -3.94
CA GLY A 371 10.33 -16.15 -3.57
C GLY A 371 10.64 -17.26 -4.58
N ASP A 372 10.53 -16.98 -5.88
CA ASP A 372 10.84 -17.94 -6.94
C ASP A 372 12.33 -18.36 -6.95
N GLU A 373 13.25 -17.42 -6.69
CA GLU A 373 14.68 -17.70 -6.59
C GLU A 373 15.01 -18.55 -5.35
N ILE A 374 14.35 -18.29 -4.22
CA ILE A 374 14.47 -19.12 -3.01
C ILE A 374 13.97 -20.53 -3.30
N ASP A 375 12.84 -20.67 -3.98
CA ASP A 375 12.27 -21.96 -4.34
C ASP A 375 13.16 -22.78 -5.31
N ALA A 376 13.75 -22.10 -6.28
CA ALA A 376 14.62 -22.70 -7.28
C ALA A 376 16.04 -23.01 -6.76
N ALA A 377 16.43 -22.49 -5.58
CA ALA A 377 17.78 -22.63 -5.05
C ALA A 377 18.19 -24.10 -4.86
N GLY A 378 19.31 -24.50 -5.46
CA GLY A 378 19.85 -25.86 -5.36
C GLY A 378 20.71 -26.11 -4.13
N GLY A 379 21.11 -25.06 -3.40
CA GLY A 379 21.98 -25.14 -2.23
C GLY A 379 22.17 -23.81 -1.51
N VAL A 380 22.99 -23.84 -0.45
CA VAL A 380 23.27 -22.66 0.39
C VAL A 380 23.78 -21.44 -0.39
N PRO A 381 24.69 -21.59 -1.38
CA PRO A 381 25.17 -20.42 -2.13
C PRO A 381 24.07 -19.73 -2.95
N ASP A 382 23.11 -20.51 -3.48
CA ASP A 382 21.99 -19.97 -4.23
C ASP A 382 21.03 -19.21 -3.31
N LEU A 383 20.69 -19.82 -2.16
CA LEU A 383 19.89 -19.18 -1.13
C LEU A 383 20.51 -17.87 -0.64
N ALA A 384 21.83 -17.85 -0.40
CA ALA A 384 22.53 -16.65 0.05
C ALA A 384 22.46 -15.53 -0.99
N ARG A 385 22.60 -15.86 -2.29
CA ARG A 385 22.45 -14.88 -3.39
C ARG A 385 21.03 -14.33 -3.47
N ALA A 386 20.03 -15.18 -3.36
CA ALA A 386 18.63 -14.76 -3.35
C ALA A 386 18.36 -13.86 -2.13
N TRP A 387 18.72 -14.32 -0.93
CA TRP A 387 18.48 -13.60 0.32
C TRP A 387 19.15 -12.22 0.39
N ALA A 388 20.36 -12.08 -0.19
CA ALA A 388 21.07 -10.81 -0.26
C ALA A 388 20.31 -9.71 -1.01
N LYS A 389 19.26 -10.05 -1.79
CA LYS A 389 18.41 -9.11 -2.50
C LYS A 389 17.29 -8.52 -1.62
N LEU A 390 16.95 -9.17 -0.51
CA LEU A 390 15.83 -8.77 0.36
C LEU A 390 15.89 -7.30 0.81
N PRO A 391 17.04 -6.76 1.27
CA PRO A 391 17.10 -5.37 1.70
C PRO A 391 16.79 -4.38 0.57
N ARG A 392 17.22 -4.70 -0.66
CA ARG A 392 16.94 -3.89 -1.84
C ARG A 392 15.47 -3.94 -2.22
N ALA A 393 14.85 -5.12 -2.18
CA ALA A 393 13.42 -5.30 -2.41
C ALA A 393 12.58 -4.52 -1.38
N ALA A 394 12.96 -4.60 -0.09
CA ALA A 394 12.32 -3.82 0.96
C ALA A 394 12.45 -2.30 0.75
N ALA A 395 13.66 -1.84 0.35
CA ALA A 395 13.91 -0.43 0.04
C ALA A 395 13.06 0.06 -1.14
N ALA A 396 12.90 -0.76 -2.19
CA ALA A 396 12.05 -0.44 -3.33
C ALA A 396 10.58 -0.30 -2.91
N LEU A 397 10.04 -1.23 -2.10
CA LEU A 397 8.68 -1.16 -1.59
C LEU A 397 8.44 0.11 -0.74
N VAL A 398 9.38 0.45 0.14
CA VAL A 398 9.30 1.68 0.96
C VAL A 398 9.36 2.93 0.06
N ALA A 399 10.22 2.95 -0.96
CA ALA A 399 10.30 4.05 -1.92
C ALA A 399 9.00 4.23 -2.73
N GLU A 400 8.27 3.14 -2.99
CA GLU A 400 6.93 3.13 -3.60
C GLU A 400 5.82 3.57 -2.63
N GLY A 401 6.15 3.81 -1.35
CA GLY A 401 5.20 4.25 -0.34
C GLY A 401 4.36 3.12 0.26
N VAL A 402 4.83 1.88 0.14
CA VAL A 402 4.19 0.74 0.83
C VAL A 402 4.39 0.90 2.33
N PRO A 403 3.32 0.80 3.14
CA PRO A 403 3.43 0.91 4.60
C PRO A 403 4.41 -0.10 5.20
N GLY A 404 5.17 0.30 6.22
CA GLY A 404 6.17 -0.57 6.84
C GLY A 404 5.59 -1.87 7.39
N ARG A 405 4.33 -1.88 7.82
CA ARG A 405 3.61 -3.10 8.24
C ARG A 405 3.48 -4.11 7.08
N ASP A 406 3.14 -3.64 5.88
CA ASP A 406 2.98 -4.50 4.71
C ASP A 406 4.32 -5.00 4.20
N VAL A 407 5.36 -4.15 4.25
CA VAL A 407 6.75 -4.56 3.94
C VAL A 407 7.24 -5.61 4.96
N ALA A 408 6.93 -5.44 6.25
CA ALA A 408 7.24 -6.42 7.28
C ALA A 408 6.55 -7.78 7.04
N ALA A 409 5.30 -7.76 6.54
CA ALA A 409 4.59 -8.97 6.15
C ALA A 409 5.27 -9.67 4.95
N VAL A 410 5.75 -8.93 3.96
CA VAL A 410 6.55 -9.48 2.84
C VAL A 410 7.85 -10.09 3.38
N ILE A 411 8.62 -9.35 4.19
CA ILE A 411 9.87 -9.86 4.78
C ILE A 411 9.60 -11.16 5.57
N SER A 412 8.53 -11.19 6.37
CA SER A 412 8.17 -12.37 7.16
C SER A 412 7.80 -13.56 6.28
N ARG A 413 7.11 -13.32 5.17
CA ARG A 413 6.80 -14.33 4.18
C ARG A 413 8.06 -14.93 3.57
N GLU A 414 9.01 -14.09 3.16
CA GLU A 414 10.26 -14.53 2.56
C GLU A 414 11.15 -15.32 3.55
N ILE A 415 11.15 -14.96 4.84
CA ILE A 415 11.84 -15.77 5.87
C ILE A 415 11.17 -17.13 6.07
N GLY A 416 9.84 -17.20 5.97
CA GLY A 416 9.10 -18.46 5.96
C GLY A 416 9.48 -19.36 4.77
N GLU A 417 9.53 -18.80 3.56
CA GLU A 417 9.94 -19.53 2.34
C GLU A 417 11.42 -19.95 2.40
N LEU A 418 12.30 -19.10 2.91
CA LEU A 418 13.71 -19.43 3.14
C LEU A 418 13.84 -20.60 4.12
N THR A 419 13.10 -20.58 5.24
CA THR A 419 13.09 -21.66 6.24
C THR A 419 12.53 -22.94 5.63
N ARG A 420 11.48 -22.85 4.83
CA ARG A 420 10.90 -23.98 4.09
C ARG A 420 11.93 -24.59 3.14
N ARG A 421 12.63 -23.80 2.36
CA ARG A 421 13.63 -24.28 1.41
C ARG A 421 14.83 -24.89 2.12
N ALA A 422 15.29 -24.26 3.21
CA ALA A 422 16.35 -24.83 4.06
C ALA A 422 15.97 -26.22 4.61
N ALA A 423 14.71 -26.40 5.02
CA ALA A 423 14.22 -27.71 5.47
C ALA A 423 14.22 -28.75 4.35
N ILE A 424 13.79 -28.40 3.12
CA ILE A 424 13.84 -29.29 1.95
C ILE A 424 15.27 -29.73 1.64
N LEU A 425 16.21 -28.79 1.60
CA LEU A 425 17.63 -29.08 1.34
C LEU A 425 18.24 -29.95 2.45
N ALA A 426 17.90 -29.66 3.70
CA ALA A 426 18.34 -30.44 4.86
C ALA A 426 17.82 -31.89 4.84
N GLN A 427 16.55 -32.11 4.47
CA GLN A 427 15.99 -33.46 4.29
C GLN A 427 16.71 -34.22 3.18
N ALA A 428 16.89 -33.60 2.02
CA ALA A 428 17.58 -34.24 0.90
C ALA A 428 19.01 -34.63 1.27
N ARG A 429 19.70 -33.79 2.03
CA ARG A 429 21.04 -34.12 2.53
C ARG A 429 21.07 -35.24 3.54
N LEU A 430 20.11 -35.27 4.50
CA LEU A 430 19.99 -36.40 5.46
C LEU A 430 19.77 -37.73 4.74
N LYS A 431 18.92 -37.72 3.72
CA LYS A 431 18.69 -38.92 2.89
C LYS A 431 19.94 -39.36 2.15
N ALA A 432 20.69 -38.45 1.54
CA ALA A 432 21.94 -38.72 0.84
C ALA A 432 23.05 -39.24 1.79
N GLU A 433 23.06 -38.79 3.04
CA GLU A 433 23.98 -39.26 4.09
C GLU A 433 23.59 -40.57 4.73
N GLY A 434 22.49 -41.21 4.29
CA GLY A 434 22.07 -42.52 4.76
C GLY A 434 21.19 -42.53 6.00
N PHE A 435 20.70 -41.36 6.46
CA PHE A 435 19.76 -41.27 7.60
C PHE A 435 18.30 -41.53 7.21
N GLY A 436 18.03 -41.84 5.93
CA GLY A 436 16.70 -42.14 5.43
C GLY A 436 15.74 -40.95 5.34
N ASP A 437 14.47 -41.28 5.06
CA ASP A 437 13.39 -40.30 5.05
C ASP A 437 12.94 -39.99 6.48
N ALA A 438 12.11 -38.92 6.64
CA ALA A 438 11.58 -38.54 7.94
C ALA A 438 10.79 -39.71 8.59
N PRO A 439 11.09 -40.07 9.85
CA PRO A 439 10.51 -41.23 10.49
C PRO A 439 9.02 -41.03 10.86
N SER A 440 8.52 -39.82 10.83
CA SER A 440 7.14 -39.46 11.17
C SER A 440 6.73 -38.25 10.38
N ARG A 441 5.41 -38.03 10.20
CA ARG A 441 4.88 -36.73 9.69
C ARG A 441 5.35 -35.62 10.61
N PHE A 442 5.71 -34.47 10.04
CA PHE A 442 6.23 -33.37 10.81
C PHE A 442 5.93 -32.01 10.14
N ALA A 443 6.02 -30.96 10.91
CA ALA A 443 5.99 -29.59 10.47
C ALA A 443 7.23 -28.84 10.96
N VAL A 444 7.79 -27.98 10.11
CA VAL A 444 8.70 -26.91 10.51
C VAL A 444 7.89 -25.64 10.62
N ALA A 445 8.08 -24.90 11.68
CA ALA A 445 7.37 -23.66 11.95
C ALA A 445 8.35 -22.52 12.25
N VAL A 446 7.94 -21.28 11.91
CA VAL A 446 8.58 -20.03 12.34
C VAL A 446 7.80 -19.45 13.52
N LEU A 447 8.47 -18.64 14.35
CA LEU A 447 7.89 -18.03 15.55
C LEU A 447 8.23 -16.54 15.63
N GLY A 448 7.84 -15.90 16.73
CA GLY A 448 8.19 -14.52 17.01
C GLY A 448 7.68 -13.55 15.95
N SER A 449 8.52 -12.61 15.52
CA SER A 449 8.15 -11.62 14.51
C SER A 449 7.83 -12.25 13.14
N ALA A 450 8.52 -13.33 12.77
CA ALA A 450 8.26 -14.04 11.52
C ALA A 450 6.88 -14.68 11.52
N GLY A 451 6.51 -15.38 12.59
CA GLY A 451 5.19 -16.00 12.72
C GLY A 451 4.04 -15.00 12.82
N ARG A 452 4.29 -13.76 13.30
CA ARG A 452 3.29 -12.70 13.32
C ARG A 452 3.15 -11.93 12.01
N GLY A 453 4.07 -12.11 11.06
CA GLY A 453 4.12 -11.28 9.86
C GLY A 453 4.70 -9.87 10.10
N GLU A 454 5.61 -9.71 11.06
CA GLU A 454 6.11 -8.41 11.55
C GLU A 454 7.64 -8.31 11.57
N SER A 455 8.36 -9.19 10.84
CA SER A 455 9.82 -9.15 10.76
C SER A 455 10.31 -7.96 9.96
N LEU A 456 11.39 -7.37 10.44
CA LEU A 456 12.12 -6.32 9.75
C LEU A 456 13.53 -6.82 9.38
N LEU A 457 14.37 -5.99 8.77
CA LEU A 457 15.68 -6.42 8.22
C LEU A 457 16.73 -6.83 9.29
N ALA A 458 16.58 -6.37 10.54
CA ALA A 458 17.44 -6.79 11.67
C ALA A 458 16.82 -7.97 12.43
N MET A 459 16.51 -9.05 11.71
CA MET A 459 15.92 -10.26 12.26
C MET A 459 16.95 -11.31 12.66
N ASP A 460 16.55 -12.24 13.50
CA ASP A 460 17.21 -13.51 13.80
C ASP A 460 16.25 -14.66 13.49
N GLN A 461 16.75 -15.90 13.56
CA GLN A 461 15.92 -17.06 13.26
C GLN A 461 15.22 -17.57 14.53
N ASP A 462 13.88 -17.64 14.47
CA ASP A 462 13.05 -18.32 15.47
C ASP A 462 12.31 -19.45 14.78
N ASN A 463 12.61 -20.71 15.11
CA ASN A 463 12.00 -21.86 14.46
C ASN A 463 11.78 -23.06 15.40
N ALA A 464 10.82 -23.92 15.06
CA ALA A 464 10.49 -25.13 15.80
C ALA A 464 10.16 -26.28 14.86
N ILE A 465 10.28 -27.51 15.38
CA ILE A 465 9.82 -28.73 14.71
C ILE A 465 8.81 -29.47 15.58
N ILE A 466 7.67 -29.78 14.98
CA ILE A 466 6.59 -30.60 15.55
C ILE A 466 6.49 -31.87 14.71
N PHE A 467 6.60 -33.06 15.30
CA PHE A 467 6.40 -34.29 14.61
C PHE A 467 5.25 -35.11 15.24
N ALA A 468 4.62 -36.00 14.46
CA ALA A 468 3.41 -36.65 14.92
C ALA A 468 3.70 -37.59 16.12
N ASP A 469 4.70 -38.47 15.99
CA ASP A 469 4.97 -39.54 16.95
C ASP A 469 6.47 -39.69 17.22
N GLY A 470 6.81 -40.00 18.45
CA GLY A 470 8.18 -40.27 18.91
C GLY A 470 8.42 -39.79 20.35
N GLU A 471 9.31 -40.49 21.05
CA GLU A 471 9.71 -40.12 22.41
C GLU A 471 10.91 -39.19 22.44
N PRO A 472 11.00 -38.30 23.44
CA PRO A 472 12.18 -37.44 23.64
C PRO A 472 13.47 -38.28 23.76
N GLY A 473 14.50 -37.92 22.97
CA GLY A 473 15.76 -38.66 22.89
C GLY A 473 15.67 -40.00 22.14
N GLY A 474 14.50 -40.37 21.61
CA GLY A 474 14.31 -41.55 20.77
C GLY A 474 14.89 -41.37 19.36
N GLU A 475 14.72 -42.38 18.52
CA GLU A 475 15.25 -42.40 17.14
C GLU A 475 14.67 -41.23 16.30
N ALA A 476 13.37 -41.02 16.38
CA ALA A 476 12.70 -39.92 15.68
C ALA A 476 13.23 -38.56 16.16
N ASP A 477 13.34 -38.34 17.47
CA ASP A 477 13.84 -37.08 18.01
C ASP A 477 15.28 -36.78 17.57
N ARG A 478 16.15 -37.80 17.53
CA ARG A 478 17.53 -37.69 17.01
C ARG A 478 17.58 -37.36 15.52
N TRP A 479 16.66 -37.92 14.73
CA TRP A 479 16.55 -37.57 13.31
C TRP A 479 16.13 -36.10 13.15
N PHE A 480 15.11 -35.65 13.88
CA PHE A 480 14.65 -34.24 13.84
C PHE A 480 15.65 -33.27 14.46
N GLU A 481 16.49 -33.70 15.40
CA GLU A 481 17.63 -32.90 15.86
C GLU A 481 18.61 -32.59 14.73
N ARG A 482 18.97 -33.61 13.94
CA ARG A 482 19.82 -33.41 12.76
C ARG A 482 19.18 -32.50 11.74
N LEU A 483 17.88 -32.66 11.49
CA LEU A 483 17.13 -31.78 10.62
C LEU A 483 17.18 -30.31 11.14
N GLY A 484 16.81 -30.09 12.40
CA GLY A 484 16.79 -28.78 13.02
C GLY A 484 18.17 -28.10 13.05
N THR A 485 19.23 -28.88 13.28
CA THR A 485 20.61 -28.37 13.22
C THR A 485 20.95 -27.91 11.83
N ARG A 486 20.68 -28.71 10.77
CA ARG A 486 20.98 -28.33 9.39
C ARG A 486 20.15 -27.14 8.91
N VAL A 487 18.89 -27.04 9.31
CA VAL A 487 18.05 -25.87 9.02
C VAL A 487 18.65 -24.64 9.64
N ALA A 488 18.98 -24.68 10.93
CA ALA A 488 19.54 -23.52 11.63
C ALA A 488 20.90 -23.11 11.07
N ASP A 489 21.76 -24.06 10.73
CA ASP A 489 23.07 -23.79 10.15
C ASP A 489 22.93 -23.21 8.72
N THR A 490 22.03 -23.78 7.90
CA THR A 490 21.72 -23.22 6.56
C THR A 490 21.25 -21.78 6.65
N LEU A 491 20.31 -21.46 7.54
CA LEU A 491 19.82 -20.10 7.73
C LEU A 491 20.94 -19.15 8.17
N HIS A 492 21.82 -19.62 9.07
CA HIS A 492 22.98 -18.84 9.51
C HIS A 492 23.95 -18.55 8.35
N ASP A 493 24.29 -19.54 7.56
CA ASP A 493 25.22 -19.44 6.43
C ASP A 493 24.65 -18.54 5.31
N VAL A 494 23.32 -18.46 5.18
CA VAL A 494 22.60 -17.58 4.26
C VAL A 494 22.60 -16.13 4.73
N GLY A 495 22.86 -15.87 6.02
CA GLY A 495 22.92 -14.53 6.60
C GLY A 495 21.80 -14.21 7.60
N VAL A 496 21.03 -15.20 8.05
CA VAL A 496 20.06 -15.04 9.14
C VAL A 496 20.68 -15.55 10.44
N PRO A 497 21.09 -14.67 11.36
CA PRO A 497 21.87 -15.07 12.54
C PRO A 497 21.07 -15.98 13.47
N TYR A 498 21.78 -16.80 14.24
CA TYR A 498 21.18 -17.62 15.30
C TYR A 498 20.44 -16.74 16.31
N CYS A 499 19.27 -17.24 16.76
CA CYS A 499 18.54 -16.61 17.86
C CYS A 499 19.35 -16.66 19.16
N LYS A 500 19.59 -15.48 19.76
CA LYS A 500 20.30 -15.37 21.05
C LYS A 500 19.54 -16.01 22.21
N GLY A 501 18.21 -16.06 22.11
CA GLY A 501 17.32 -16.73 23.06
C GLY A 501 17.25 -18.26 22.89
N GLY A 502 17.92 -18.80 21.88
CA GLY A 502 17.97 -20.24 21.62
C GLY A 502 16.66 -20.82 21.06
N VAL A 503 15.79 -19.99 20.49
CA VAL A 503 14.49 -20.40 19.89
C VAL A 503 14.75 -21.04 18.53
N MET A 504 15.29 -22.25 18.52
CA MET A 504 15.67 -22.95 17.30
C MET A 504 15.43 -24.46 17.45
N ALA A 505 14.93 -25.11 16.42
CA ALA A 505 14.60 -26.53 16.39
C ALA A 505 15.77 -27.48 16.69
N LYS A 506 17.01 -27.01 16.55
CA LYS A 506 18.21 -27.76 16.99
C LYS A 506 18.24 -27.99 18.50
N ASN A 507 17.57 -27.12 19.27
CA ASN A 507 17.48 -27.22 20.73
C ASN A 507 16.27 -28.07 21.12
N PRO A 508 16.39 -29.00 22.12
CA PRO A 508 15.33 -29.93 22.49
C PRO A 508 14.05 -29.27 23.00
N GLN A 509 14.12 -28.02 23.43
CA GLN A 509 12.96 -27.21 23.86
C GLN A 509 12.05 -26.84 22.69
N TRP A 510 12.60 -26.73 21.45
CA TRP A 510 11.91 -26.25 20.26
C TRP A 510 11.68 -27.35 19.23
N ARG A 511 11.80 -28.64 19.65
CA ARG A 511 11.35 -29.77 18.87
C ARG A 511 10.70 -30.82 19.79
N GLY A 512 9.83 -31.62 19.20
CA GLY A 512 9.17 -32.70 19.93
C GLY A 512 8.01 -33.29 19.17
N SER A 513 7.54 -34.45 19.62
CA SER A 513 6.29 -35.03 19.15
C SER A 513 5.10 -34.19 19.58
N LEU A 514 3.95 -34.34 18.89
CA LEU A 514 2.72 -33.65 19.24
C LEU A 514 2.34 -33.87 20.71
N ALA A 515 2.53 -35.08 21.22
CA ALA A 515 2.31 -35.41 22.63
C ALA A 515 3.26 -34.64 23.55
N THR A 516 4.56 -34.60 23.23
CA THR A 516 5.57 -33.84 23.97
C THR A 516 5.24 -32.37 23.99
N TRP A 517 4.85 -31.78 22.85
CA TRP A 517 4.47 -30.37 22.74
C TRP A 517 3.20 -30.03 23.54
N ARG A 518 2.15 -30.91 23.48
CA ARG A 518 0.94 -30.71 24.28
C ARG A 518 1.23 -30.72 25.78
N ALA A 519 2.06 -31.70 26.24
CA ALA A 519 2.46 -31.75 27.64
C ALA A 519 3.28 -30.52 28.05
N ARG A 520 4.18 -30.03 27.19
CA ARG A 520 4.98 -28.81 27.43
C ARG A 520 4.10 -27.58 27.52
N VAL A 521 3.19 -27.37 26.57
CA VAL A 521 2.23 -26.27 26.53
C VAL A 521 1.33 -26.28 27.78
N ALA A 522 0.79 -27.47 28.15
CA ALA A 522 -0.01 -27.62 29.35
C ALA A 522 0.80 -27.30 30.62
N GLY A 523 2.08 -27.73 30.66
CA GLY A 523 3.00 -27.40 31.76
C GLY A 523 3.24 -25.87 31.88
N TRP A 524 3.50 -25.21 30.80
CA TRP A 524 3.69 -23.77 30.76
C TRP A 524 2.47 -22.98 31.24
N ILE A 525 1.28 -23.40 30.85
CA ILE A 525 0.04 -22.69 31.16
C ILE A 525 -0.42 -22.94 32.59
N ARG A 526 -0.37 -24.21 33.03
CA ARG A 526 -0.89 -24.60 34.38
C ARG A 526 0.11 -24.38 35.51
N HIS A 527 1.41 -24.46 35.20
CA HIS A 527 2.51 -24.33 36.17
C HIS A 527 3.58 -23.38 35.63
N PRO A 528 3.25 -22.12 35.34
CA PRO A 528 4.17 -21.19 34.70
C PRO A 528 5.37 -20.91 35.61
N ARG A 529 6.57 -21.09 35.07
CA ARG A 529 7.82 -20.72 35.74
C ARG A 529 8.35 -19.44 35.10
N PRO A 530 8.99 -18.52 35.86
CA PRO A 530 9.52 -17.28 35.30
C PRO A 530 10.46 -17.48 34.10
N GLN A 531 11.25 -18.53 34.10
CA GLN A 531 12.18 -18.90 33.04
C GLN A 531 11.50 -19.41 31.74
N ASP A 532 10.27 -19.94 31.86
CA ASP A 532 9.53 -20.49 30.73
C ASP A 532 8.72 -19.41 30.02
N LEU A 533 8.44 -18.28 30.66
CA LEU A 533 7.50 -17.27 30.19
C LEU A 533 7.92 -16.61 28.88
N LEU A 534 9.22 -16.39 28.67
CA LEU A 534 9.72 -15.86 27.40
C LEU A 534 9.50 -16.86 26.24
N SER A 535 9.69 -18.16 26.51
CA SER A 535 9.45 -19.23 25.55
C SER A 535 7.98 -19.37 25.21
N VAL A 536 7.13 -19.26 26.25
CA VAL A 536 5.67 -19.31 26.08
C VAL A 536 5.16 -18.15 25.26
N ASP A 537 5.65 -16.95 25.52
CA ASP A 537 5.27 -15.74 24.84
C ASP A 537 5.48 -15.86 23.32
N ILE A 538 6.66 -16.32 22.89
CA ILE A 538 7.00 -16.51 21.48
C ILE A 538 6.19 -17.64 20.83
N PHE A 539 5.83 -18.70 21.59
CA PHE A 539 5.12 -19.87 21.07
C PHE A 539 3.74 -19.52 20.48
N PHE A 540 3.01 -18.57 21.07
CA PHE A 540 1.70 -18.13 20.57
C PHE A 540 1.75 -17.39 19.20
N ASP A 541 2.94 -17.19 18.65
CA ASP A 541 3.17 -16.64 17.31
C ASP A 541 3.52 -17.71 16.27
N LEU A 542 3.45 -19.01 16.63
CA LEU A 542 3.85 -20.13 15.79
C LEU A 542 3.07 -20.19 14.47
N ASP A 543 3.79 -20.30 13.34
CA ASP A 543 3.23 -20.50 12.01
C ASP A 543 3.98 -21.59 11.23
N GLY A 544 3.26 -22.58 10.72
CA GLY A 544 3.82 -23.72 9.99
C GLY A 544 4.22 -23.34 8.58
N VAL A 545 5.48 -23.59 8.19
CA VAL A 545 6.02 -23.22 6.88
C VAL A 545 6.43 -24.40 6.00
N HIS A 546 6.61 -25.61 6.56
CA HIS A 546 7.01 -26.79 5.80
C HIS A 546 6.45 -28.09 6.40
N GLY A 547 6.23 -29.09 5.54
CA GLY A 547 5.70 -30.40 5.92
C GLY A 547 4.18 -30.37 6.14
N ASP A 548 3.71 -31.10 7.16
CA ASP A 548 2.30 -31.12 7.57
C ASP A 548 1.98 -29.90 8.45
N THR A 549 1.73 -28.76 7.80
CA THR A 549 1.45 -27.50 8.50
C THR A 549 0.21 -27.53 9.38
N GLU A 550 -0.73 -28.44 9.12
CA GLU A 550 -1.90 -28.63 9.98
C GLU A 550 -1.52 -29.19 11.36
N LEU A 551 -0.44 -29.97 11.44
CA LEU A 551 0.11 -30.42 12.72
C LEU A 551 0.51 -29.22 13.62
N ALA A 552 1.21 -28.25 13.03
CA ALA A 552 1.57 -27.00 13.70
C ALA A 552 0.34 -26.14 14.03
N GLY A 553 -0.60 -26.02 13.10
CA GLY A 553 -1.84 -25.27 13.27
C GLY A 553 -2.73 -25.85 14.37
N SER A 554 -2.86 -27.19 14.44
CA SER A 554 -3.64 -27.86 15.47
C SER A 554 -3.02 -27.68 16.86
N LEU A 555 -1.69 -27.75 16.98
CA LEU A 555 -0.97 -27.49 18.22
C LEU A 555 -1.14 -26.04 18.69
N TRP A 556 -1.06 -25.10 17.76
CA TRP A 556 -1.23 -23.68 18.04
C TRP A 556 -2.65 -23.37 18.57
N ARG A 557 -3.70 -23.88 17.91
CA ARG A 557 -5.08 -23.76 18.41
C ARG A 557 -5.25 -24.42 19.79
N HIS A 558 -4.69 -25.62 19.98
CA HIS A 558 -4.71 -26.31 21.27
C HIS A 558 -4.10 -25.47 22.40
N ALA A 559 -3.07 -24.68 22.13
CA ALA A 559 -2.49 -23.78 23.13
C ALA A 559 -3.49 -22.70 23.57
N PHE A 560 -4.21 -22.07 22.63
CA PHE A 560 -5.27 -21.11 22.94
C PHE A 560 -6.42 -21.75 23.72
N ASP A 561 -6.84 -22.97 23.32
CA ASP A 561 -7.89 -23.72 24.04
C ASP A 561 -7.46 -24.04 25.48
N THR A 562 -6.19 -24.46 25.67
CA THR A 562 -5.64 -24.79 26.99
C THR A 562 -5.51 -23.55 27.88
N ALA A 563 -5.17 -22.38 27.31
CA ALA A 563 -5.01 -21.14 28.03
C ALA A 563 -6.36 -20.46 28.34
N ARG A 564 -7.44 -20.91 27.71
CA ARG A 564 -8.77 -20.36 27.91
C ARG A 564 -9.20 -20.49 29.37
N GLY A 565 -9.47 -19.35 30.01
CA GLY A 565 -9.90 -19.31 31.41
C GLY A 565 -8.77 -19.28 32.44
N GLU A 566 -7.50 -19.46 32.02
CA GLU A 566 -6.34 -19.45 32.93
C GLU A 566 -5.89 -17.99 33.19
N ILE A 567 -6.65 -17.27 34.02
CA ILE A 567 -6.41 -15.85 34.34
C ILE A 567 -5.04 -15.64 34.97
N GLY A 568 -4.61 -16.56 35.86
CA GLY A 568 -3.31 -16.48 36.52
C GLY A 568 -2.15 -16.53 35.55
N PHE A 569 -2.27 -17.32 34.50
CA PHE A 569 -1.28 -17.42 33.42
C PHE A 569 -1.19 -16.11 32.61
N ALA A 570 -2.34 -15.56 32.18
CA ALA A 570 -2.37 -14.31 31.44
C ALA A 570 -1.80 -13.13 32.26
N LYS A 571 -2.11 -13.09 33.57
CA LYS A 571 -1.57 -12.08 34.48
C LYS A 571 -0.04 -12.20 34.59
N LEU A 572 0.49 -13.39 34.76
CA LEU A 572 1.93 -13.60 34.90
C LEU A 572 2.69 -13.25 33.60
N LEU A 573 2.10 -13.57 32.43
CA LEU A 573 2.66 -13.12 31.16
C LEU A 573 2.71 -11.58 31.06
N ALA A 574 1.68 -10.89 31.50
CA ALA A 574 1.66 -9.42 31.51
C ALA A 574 2.72 -8.83 32.46
N GLU A 575 2.91 -9.42 33.65
CA GLU A 575 3.91 -8.97 34.63
C GLU A 575 5.34 -9.18 34.15
N THR A 576 5.60 -10.23 33.34
CA THR A 576 6.92 -10.54 32.77
C THR A 576 7.31 -9.66 31.59
N ALA A 577 6.35 -8.96 30.98
CA ALA A 577 6.64 -7.98 29.92
C ALA A 577 7.63 -6.89 30.39
N GLY A 578 7.73 -6.71 31.72
CA GLY A 578 8.54 -5.66 32.33
C GLY A 578 8.05 -4.24 31.98
N PRO A 579 8.54 -3.23 32.66
CA PRO A 579 8.21 -1.86 32.33
C PRO A 579 8.77 -1.51 30.95
N VAL A 580 7.96 -0.90 30.13
CA VAL A 580 8.41 -0.36 28.82
C VAL A 580 9.46 0.71 29.08
N GLU A 581 10.62 0.63 28.43
CA GLU A 581 11.66 1.66 28.54
C GLU A 581 11.05 3.01 28.13
N PRO A 582 11.12 4.07 28.98
CA PRO A 582 10.50 5.33 28.66
C PRO A 582 11.15 5.96 27.43
N GLY A 583 10.44 6.02 26.33
CA GLY A 583 10.89 6.62 25.08
C GLY A 583 10.93 8.16 25.13
N LEU A 584 10.21 8.76 26.10
CA LEU A 584 10.15 10.20 26.31
C LEU A 584 10.63 10.55 27.73
N THR A 585 11.30 11.71 27.83
CA THR A 585 11.66 12.32 29.10
C THR A 585 10.45 13.02 29.73
N LEU A 586 10.57 13.45 30.98
CA LEU A 586 9.55 14.22 31.69
C LEU A 586 9.15 15.52 30.96
N PHE A 587 10.05 16.11 30.19
CA PHE A 587 9.80 17.32 29.39
C PHE A 587 9.43 17.02 27.93
N ARG A 588 8.90 15.82 27.64
CA ARG A 588 8.52 15.36 26.29
C ARG A 588 9.66 15.34 25.24
N GLY A 589 10.91 15.42 25.68
CA GLY A 589 12.08 15.15 24.86
C GLY A 589 12.24 13.64 24.62
N PHE A 590 12.92 13.25 23.55
CA PHE A 590 13.22 11.84 23.30
C PHE A 590 14.34 11.35 24.22
N ASN A 591 14.13 10.18 24.85
CA ASN A 591 15.15 9.50 25.62
C ASN A 591 16.07 8.73 24.68
N THR A 592 17.26 9.25 24.42
CA THR A 592 18.17 8.70 23.41
C THR A 592 19.50 8.28 24.02
N VAL A 593 20.07 7.19 23.53
CA VAL A 593 21.45 6.78 23.79
C VAL A 593 22.22 7.02 22.50
N GLU A 594 23.28 7.85 22.55
CA GLU A 594 24.08 8.24 21.37
C GLU A 594 23.24 8.86 20.24
N GLY A 595 22.15 9.57 20.59
CA GLY A 595 21.25 10.21 19.63
C GLY A 595 20.27 9.27 18.93
N ARG A 596 20.26 7.99 19.29
CA ARG A 596 19.30 6.97 18.80
C ARG A 596 18.38 6.49 19.91
N ILE A 597 17.17 6.09 19.54
CA ILE A 597 16.17 5.47 20.43
C ILE A 597 15.87 4.04 19.94
N ASP A 598 15.90 3.07 20.86
CA ASP A 598 15.51 1.69 20.56
C ASP A 598 13.99 1.56 20.57
N LEU A 599 13.36 1.68 19.40
CA LEU A 599 11.89 1.66 19.29
C LEU A 599 11.29 0.26 19.53
N LYS A 600 12.09 -0.81 19.40
CA LYS A 600 11.61 -2.14 19.79
C LYS A 600 11.35 -2.20 21.29
N LYS A 601 12.27 -1.66 22.11
CA LYS A 601 12.14 -1.66 23.57
C LYS A 601 11.24 -0.55 24.09
N ALA A 602 11.32 0.64 23.50
CA ALA A 602 10.58 1.80 23.96
C ALA A 602 9.09 1.80 23.56
N GLY A 603 8.67 0.86 22.67
CA GLY A 603 7.30 0.88 22.19
C GLY A 603 6.79 -0.45 21.66
N LEU A 604 7.43 -0.98 20.61
CA LEU A 604 6.92 -2.12 19.85
C LEU A 604 6.70 -3.36 20.73
N PHE A 605 7.65 -3.67 21.62
CA PHE A 605 7.60 -4.82 22.50
C PHE A 605 6.38 -4.77 23.45
N GLY A 606 6.11 -3.63 24.05
CA GLY A 606 4.96 -3.45 24.94
C GLY A 606 3.62 -3.67 24.23
N ILE A 607 3.45 -3.09 23.03
CA ILE A 607 2.22 -3.27 22.24
C ILE A 607 2.02 -4.74 21.86
N VAL A 608 3.08 -5.39 21.36
CA VAL A 608 3.04 -6.80 20.94
C VAL A 608 2.66 -7.70 22.11
N THR A 609 3.29 -7.50 23.26
CA THR A 609 3.03 -8.31 24.46
C THR A 609 1.61 -8.09 24.97
N LEU A 610 1.14 -6.82 25.10
CA LEU A 610 -0.23 -6.53 25.50
C LEU A 610 -1.25 -7.20 24.57
N ALA A 611 -1.12 -7.00 23.28
CA ALA A 611 -2.04 -7.57 22.30
C ALA A 611 -2.08 -9.11 22.37
N ARG A 612 -0.92 -9.75 22.57
CA ARG A 612 -0.82 -11.20 22.71
C ARG A 612 -1.44 -11.71 23.99
N VAL A 613 -1.15 -11.09 25.12
CA VAL A 613 -1.70 -11.49 26.44
C VAL A 613 -3.23 -11.37 26.42
N LEU A 614 -3.75 -10.27 25.89
CA LEU A 614 -5.19 -10.08 25.76
C LEU A 614 -5.82 -11.08 24.78
N ALA A 615 -5.15 -11.37 23.66
CA ALA A 615 -5.60 -12.38 22.71
C ALA A 615 -5.69 -13.77 23.34
N ILE A 616 -4.69 -14.16 24.13
CA ILE A 616 -4.70 -15.42 24.90
C ILE A 616 -5.85 -15.42 25.91
N ARG A 617 -6.00 -14.35 26.70
CA ARG A 617 -7.02 -14.22 27.75
C ARG A 617 -8.44 -14.33 27.19
N HIS A 618 -8.70 -13.70 26.05
CA HIS A 618 -10.02 -13.61 25.44
C HIS A 618 -10.23 -14.57 24.26
N HIS A 619 -9.33 -15.53 24.09
CA HIS A 619 -9.39 -16.56 23.04
C HIS A 619 -9.49 -15.96 21.63
N VAL A 620 -8.73 -14.91 21.35
CA VAL A 620 -8.59 -14.32 20.02
C VAL A 620 -7.48 -15.06 19.28
N VAL A 621 -7.88 -15.96 18.38
CA VAL A 621 -6.96 -16.86 17.67
C VAL A 621 -6.43 -16.16 16.41
N GLU A 622 -5.59 -15.14 16.62
CA GLU A 622 -4.95 -14.33 15.59
C GLU A 622 -3.43 -14.26 15.84
N ARG A 623 -2.63 -14.10 14.76
CA ARG A 623 -1.16 -14.00 14.87
C ARG A 623 -0.68 -12.55 14.89
N SER A 624 -1.09 -11.75 13.90
CA SER A 624 -0.68 -10.36 13.75
C SER A 624 -1.14 -9.50 14.92
N THR A 625 -0.28 -8.65 15.43
CA THR A 625 -0.59 -7.72 16.52
C THR A 625 -1.76 -6.81 16.19
N ALA A 626 -1.81 -6.25 14.98
CA ALA A 626 -2.91 -5.41 14.55
C ALA A 626 -4.24 -6.17 14.53
N ARG A 627 -4.26 -7.40 13.99
CA ARG A 627 -5.48 -8.21 13.97
C ARG A 627 -5.95 -8.64 15.37
N ARG A 628 -5.01 -8.91 16.27
CA ARG A 628 -5.34 -9.13 17.70
C ARG A 628 -6.06 -7.93 18.30
N LEU A 629 -5.53 -6.73 18.09
CA LEU A 629 -6.14 -5.48 18.59
C LEU A 629 -7.51 -5.20 17.95
N GLU A 630 -7.65 -5.41 16.64
CA GLU A 630 -8.93 -5.28 15.94
C GLU A 630 -9.98 -6.27 16.47
N ALA A 631 -9.64 -7.53 16.65
CA ALA A 631 -10.55 -8.54 17.16
C ALA A 631 -10.94 -8.29 18.61
N LEU A 632 -10.02 -7.79 19.44
CA LEU A 632 -10.30 -7.38 20.82
C LEU A 632 -11.28 -6.19 20.86
N ALA A 633 -11.09 -5.21 19.98
CA ALA A 633 -12.02 -4.08 19.83
C ALA A 633 -13.43 -4.56 19.40
N ALA A 634 -13.50 -5.53 18.48
CA ALA A 634 -14.77 -6.12 18.04
C ALA A 634 -15.51 -6.89 19.15
N LEU A 635 -14.79 -7.41 20.15
CA LEU A 635 -15.37 -8.02 21.35
C LEU A 635 -15.85 -7.00 22.38
N GLY A 636 -15.69 -5.69 22.13
CA GLY A 636 -16.08 -4.64 23.07
C GLY A 636 -15.14 -4.53 24.28
N LEU A 637 -13.94 -5.06 24.20
CA LEU A 637 -12.94 -5.02 25.26
C LEU A 637 -12.17 -3.69 25.18
N GLY A 638 -12.42 -2.81 26.13
CA GLY A 638 -11.80 -1.49 26.18
C GLY A 638 -12.41 -0.48 25.18
N SER A 639 -11.74 0.66 25.04
CA SER A 639 -12.06 1.66 24.03
C SER A 639 -11.53 1.21 22.67
N ALA A 640 -12.41 1.07 21.67
CA ALA A 640 -11.99 0.76 20.30
C ALA A 640 -10.99 1.80 19.76
N GLN A 641 -11.10 3.05 20.23
CA GLN A 641 -10.19 4.13 19.87
C GLN A 641 -8.78 3.91 20.43
N ASP A 642 -8.65 3.44 21.69
CA ASP A 642 -7.35 3.21 22.32
C ASP A 642 -6.64 2.01 21.68
N LEU A 643 -7.38 0.94 21.39
CA LEU A 643 -6.82 -0.23 20.70
C LEU A 643 -6.39 0.11 19.25
N ALA A 644 -7.17 0.92 18.54
CA ALA A 644 -6.79 1.44 17.22
C ALA A 644 -5.54 2.33 17.29
N ALA A 645 -5.46 3.23 18.31
CA ALA A 645 -4.28 4.09 18.50
C ALA A 645 -3.00 3.28 18.78
N LEU A 646 -3.11 2.14 19.47
CA LEU A 646 -1.97 1.21 19.64
C LEU A 646 -1.55 0.54 18.34
N ALA A 647 -2.51 0.16 17.48
CA ALA A 647 -2.21 -0.40 16.17
C ALA A 647 -1.54 0.64 15.26
N ASP A 648 -1.95 1.91 15.33
CA ASP A 648 -1.33 3.03 14.63
C ASP A 648 0.08 3.32 15.14
N ALA A 649 0.28 3.29 16.47
CA ALA A 649 1.59 3.44 17.09
C ALA A 649 2.55 2.33 16.64
N GLN A 650 2.09 1.07 16.59
CA GLN A 650 2.86 -0.05 16.06
C GLN A 650 3.28 0.20 14.60
N ALA A 651 2.36 0.67 13.75
CA ALA A 651 2.67 0.99 12.36
C ALA A 651 3.76 2.07 12.24
N VAL A 652 3.67 3.14 13.05
CA VAL A 652 4.70 4.19 13.09
C VAL A 652 6.07 3.63 13.49
N PHE A 653 6.13 2.74 14.49
CA PHE A 653 7.40 2.13 14.90
C PHE A 653 7.97 1.24 13.81
N LEU A 654 7.16 0.42 13.13
CA LEU A 654 7.61 -0.40 12.01
C LEU A 654 8.13 0.44 10.85
N ASP A 655 7.41 1.51 10.46
CA ASP A 655 7.84 2.47 9.41
C ASP A 655 9.24 3.04 9.73
N LEU A 656 9.41 3.59 10.95
CA LEU A 656 10.64 4.31 11.31
C LEU A 656 11.82 3.38 11.51
N ILE A 657 11.62 2.18 12.08
CA ILE A 657 12.68 1.19 12.22
C ILE A 657 13.12 0.70 10.85
N LEU A 658 12.17 0.34 9.97
CA LEU A 658 12.48 -0.15 8.63
C LEU A 658 13.24 0.89 7.80
N ALA A 659 12.78 2.15 7.80
CA ALA A 659 13.46 3.23 7.10
C ALA A 659 14.91 3.41 7.59
N GLN A 660 15.13 3.36 8.92
CA GLN A 660 16.49 3.44 9.49
C GLN A 660 17.33 2.22 9.13
N GLN A 661 16.76 1.01 9.14
CA GLN A 661 17.50 -0.20 8.77
C GLN A 661 17.94 -0.18 7.30
N ILE A 662 17.10 0.32 6.40
CA ILE A 662 17.47 0.52 4.99
C ILE A 662 18.60 1.52 4.85
N GLU A 663 18.56 2.64 5.57
CA GLU A 663 19.63 3.65 5.58
C GLU A 663 20.94 3.10 6.16
N ASP A 664 20.86 2.37 7.27
CA ASP A 664 22.03 1.75 7.91
C ASP A 664 22.70 0.74 6.94
N ILE A 665 21.93 -0.14 6.29
CA ILE A 665 22.43 -1.13 5.31
C ILE A 665 23.07 -0.42 4.10
N ALA A 666 22.41 0.60 3.55
CA ALA A 666 22.96 1.39 2.43
C ALA A 666 24.27 2.10 2.79
N SER A 667 24.47 2.40 4.07
CA SER A 667 25.69 3.03 4.61
C SER A 667 26.73 2.00 5.08
N GLY A 668 26.50 0.69 4.90
CA GLY A 668 27.40 -0.37 5.36
C GLY A 668 27.40 -0.57 6.88
N VAL A 669 26.39 -0.07 7.59
CA VAL A 669 26.21 -0.21 9.03
C VAL A 669 25.26 -1.37 9.32
N PRO A 670 25.57 -2.26 10.28
CA PRO A 670 24.65 -3.33 10.65
C PRO A 670 23.28 -2.77 11.09
N PRO A 671 22.17 -3.30 10.55
CA PRO A 671 20.83 -2.81 10.88
C PRO A 671 20.48 -3.13 12.33
N THR A 672 19.81 -2.20 13.00
CA THR A 672 19.34 -2.33 14.38
C THR A 672 17.91 -1.80 14.51
N ASN A 673 17.31 -1.93 15.71
CA ASN A 673 16.02 -1.34 16.02
C ASN A 673 16.14 0.11 16.58
N LYS A 674 17.31 0.70 16.48
CA LYS A 674 17.66 2.03 17.02
C LYS A 674 17.55 3.10 15.94
N VAL A 675 16.62 4.03 16.11
CA VAL A 675 16.33 5.11 15.15
C VAL A 675 17.04 6.41 15.57
N ALA A 676 17.72 7.05 14.61
CA ALA A 676 18.45 8.31 14.80
C ALA A 676 17.48 9.51 14.78
N VAL A 677 17.05 9.97 15.96
CA VAL A 677 15.99 10.99 16.10
C VAL A 677 16.33 12.32 15.41
N LYS A 678 17.60 12.71 15.38
CA LYS A 678 18.04 13.96 14.74
C LYS A 678 17.86 13.95 13.21
N ARG A 679 17.87 12.75 12.59
CA ARG A 679 17.70 12.59 11.13
C ARG A 679 16.24 12.58 10.69
N LEU A 680 15.31 12.34 11.61
CA LEU A 680 13.88 12.33 11.30
C LEU A 680 13.40 13.70 10.85
N SER A 681 12.47 13.72 9.90
CA SER A 681 11.72 14.93 9.54
C SER A 681 10.95 15.47 10.75
N ARG A 682 10.53 16.74 10.72
CA ARG A 682 9.65 17.31 11.77
C ARG A 682 8.38 16.45 11.92
N ARG A 683 7.75 16.09 10.82
CA ARG A 683 6.55 15.25 10.77
C ARG A 683 6.77 13.90 11.45
N ASP A 684 7.87 13.20 11.12
CA ASP A 684 8.15 11.89 11.70
C ASP A 684 8.51 11.97 13.17
N ARG A 685 9.16 13.05 13.62
CA ARG A 685 9.38 13.31 15.06
C ARG A 685 8.06 13.51 15.79
N ASP A 686 7.09 14.21 15.19
CA ASP A 686 5.80 14.43 15.80
C ASP A 686 4.96 13.14 15.82
N ARG A 687 4.98 12.34 14.73
CA ARG A 687 4.38 10.99 14.70
C ARG A 687 5.00 10.07 15.76
N LEU A 688 6.32 10.05 15.86
CA LEU A 688 7.04 9.25 16.87
C LEU A 688 6.67 9.65 18.28
N ARG A 689 6.58 10.97 18.57
CA ARG A 689 6.18 11.47 19.89
C ARG A 689 4.78 11.03 20.25
N ALA A 690 3.83 11.18 19.33
CA ALA A 690 2.45 10.73 19.53
C ALA A 690 2.36 9.21 19.78
N ALA A 691 3.09 8.41 19.01
CA ALA A 691 3.15 6.96 19.20
C ALA A 691 3.73 6.55 20.57
N LEU A 692 4.81 7.21 21.01
CA LEU A 692 5.42 6.96 22.33
C LEU A 692 4.52 7.42 23.49
N GLU A 693 3.72 8.46 23.30
CA GLU A 693 2.70 8.89 24.29
C GLU A 693 1.60 7.82 24.47
N GLN A 694 1.17 7.16 23.40
CA GLN A 694 0.21 6.05 23.47
C GLN A 694 0.75 4.87 24.28
N VAL A 695 2.03 4.57 24.13
CA VAL A 695 2.68 3.44 24.84
C VAL A 695 2.87 3.73 26.33
N ARG A 696 2.89 4.98 26.74
CA ARG A 696 3.14 5.37 28.14
C ARG A 696 2.11 4.81 29.13
N ASN A 697 0.89 4.61 28.69
CA ASN A 697 -0.23 4.16 29.53
C ASN A 697 -0.53 2.66 29.36
N LEU A 698 0.35 1.89 28.70
CA LEU A 698 0.12 0.47 28.45
C LEU A 698 -0.10 -0.35 29.73
N ASP A 699 0.63 -0.06 30.81
CA ASP A 699 0.49 -0.79 32.08
C ASP A 699 -0.87 -0.56 32.75
N GLU A 700 -1.44 0.64 32.62
CA GLU A 700 -2.77 0.97 33.13
C GLU A 700 -3.85 0.28 32.27
N LEU A 701 -3.73 0.40 30.96
CA LEU A 701 -4.63 -0.25 30.01
C LEU A 701 -4.59 -1.78 30.14
N ALA A 702 -3.40 -2.36 30.33
CA ALA A 702 -3.24 -3.80 30.55
C ALA A 702 -4.00 -4.26 31.82
N ARG A 703 -3.84 -3.53 32.92
CA ARG A 703 -4.55 -3.86 34.17
C ARG A 703 -6.07 -3.77 33.99
N ASP A 704 -6.55 -2.71 33.37
CA ASP A 704 -7.97 -2.50 33.16
C ASP A 704 -8.61 -3.60 32.30
N LEU A 705 -7.93 -4.01 31.22
CA LEU A 705 -8.46 -4.99 30.27
C LEU A 705 -8.30 -6.44 30.75
N LEU A 706 -7.28 -6.76 31.53
CA LEU A 706 -7.08 -8.11 32.09
C LEU A 706 -8.12 -8.47 33.15
N PHE A 707 -8.67 -7.48 33.88
CA PHE A 707 -9.57 -7.71 35.00
C PHE A 707 -11.04 -7.40 34.68
N ARG A 708 -11.36 -6.89 33.48
CA ARG A 708 -12.76 -6.84 33.02
C ARG A 708 -13.26 -8.25 32.70
N ASN A 709 -14.36 -8.64 33.35
CA ASN A 709 -15.08 -9.91 33.11
C ASN A 709 -15.85 -9.84 31.78
#